data_a858a4207dd2da06d4688f817bdb2872
#
_entry.id   a858a4207dd2da06d4688f817bdb2872
#
_cell.length_a   1.000
_cell.length_b   1.000
_cell.length_c   1.000
_cell.angle_alpha   90.00
_cell.angle_beta   90.00
_cell.angle_gamma   90.00
#
_symmetry.space_group_name_H-M   'P 1'
#
loop_
_entity.id
_entity.type
_entity.pdbx_description
1 polymer ?
#
loop_
_entity_poly.entity_id
_entity_poly.type
_entity_poly.pdbx_seq_one_letter_code
_entity_poly.pdbx_strand_id
1 'polypeptide(L)'
;LAGDFRLNSNDPQAAEDFHHQFDKVWGNPRGLLALTIVNHTTIGLRFLITGGVFFLIGGLLAMLIRTQLALPGHDLLTPEIYNQVFTMHGTIMMFLFAVPVMEGFAIYLIPKMIGARDLVFPRLSAFGYWCYLFGGIILTSSLVMEIAPAAGWFMYTPLSSAVYAPGPGSDFWLLGITFVEISAVSAGVELVVSIMRTRTKGMGLQHMPLFVWYILAMALMIVFGFPPLILGSILLELERAAGMPFFDVARGGDPILWQHLFWLFGHPEVYILFLPAAGMISTILPVFCQRPIAGYRWVVMAIITTGFISFGLWVHHMFTVGIPHLAQAFFSAASMMVAIPTAIQVFAWIATLWNGRPVYEPPMLWALGFLFIFVAGGLTGVMLALVPFDWQVHDTHFVVAHFHFVLVGGMFFPLMAGIYYWLPHFSGRMPNRSLARWGFWLIFIGFNVTFIIMHVTGLLGMPRRIYTYEANLGWDIPNMISSVGSFIMAAGVATCLLDIILHFRFGERAKRNPWNADTLDWSTSLPPSAYNFATLPECSSRHPLWDNPDLQTTIEHGHHGLATIDHGRRETWGTDPLTGKVREIIHLPGNSWLPFFAALATAGLCICLLSKFYTVAIIMALTSTAFLLRWSWENGAHPRAAPNAQVVEGDPPLHSRTHDGPGLWGMKVTLLANGSLFLSLLFGWLYLWTVAPNWQVPDHPPVHWLGLLSSGGLLTASLFWFNRVIKRLRRDIATHLQPHLWGISGLGFTHLVILVGVWLSSNLAPQDTAHDAVITVMLLYQILHSALAVIMTVLQALRMGRNYVGIHAPYEPNVVQRWWVYTTGTFWLIYAVVILLPNMWNLA
;
A
#
# COMPACT_ATOMS: atom_id res chain seq x y z
N LEU A 1 -11.45 34.26 13.48
CA LEU A 1 -11.51 35.38 12.50
C LEU A 1 -11.52 34.79 11.10
N ALA A 2 -12.65 34.22 10.68
CA ALA A 2 -13.00 34.08 9.26
C ALA A 2 -13.51 35.42 8.77
N GLY A 3 -12.77 36.49 9.06
CA GLY A 3 -12.98 37.76 8.41
C GLY A 3 -12.57 37.60 6.94
N ASP A 4 -13.38 38.11 6.05
CA ASP A 4 -13.15 38.28 4.62
C ASP A 4 -11.74 38.83 4.32
N PHE A 5 -10.70 38.00 4.42
CA PHE A 5 -9.37 38.35 3.95
C PHE A 5 -9.41 38.24 2.44
N ARG A 6 -9.84 39.33 1.79
CA ARG A 6 -9.75 39.46 0.35
C ARG A 6 -8.51 40.31 0.06
N LEU A 7 -7.54 39.69 -0.59
CA LEU A 7 -6.46 40.46 -1.21
C LEU A 7 -7.11 41.43 -2.18
N ASN A 8 -6.76 42.71 -2.04
CA ASN A 8 -7.13 43.69 -3.04
C ASN A 8 -6.45 43.24 -4.34
N SER A 9 -7.23 42.83 -5.33
CA SER A 9 -6.76 42.21 -6.58
C SER A 9 -5.79 43.12 -7.39
N ASN A 10 -5.63 44.35 -7.00
CA ASN A 10 -4.81 45.35 -7.65
C ASN A 10 -3.48 45.68 -6.93
N ASP A 11 -3.18 44.96 -5.80
CA ASP A 11 -1.93 45.19 -5.09
C ASP A 11 -1.04 43.92 -5.19
N PRO A 12 -0.06 43.90 -6.12
CA PRO A 12 0.86 42.77 -6.31
C PRO A 12 1.69 42.46 -5.04
N GLN A 13 1.99 43.47 -4.24
CA GLN A 13 2.81 43.34 -3.04
C GLN A 13 2.05 42.63 -1.93
N ALA A 14 0.75 42.91 -1.77
CA ALA A 14 -0.12 42.18 -0.84
C ALA A 14 -0.27 40.71 -1.21
N ALA A 15 -0.31 40.37 -2.51
CA ALA A 15 -0.32 38.97 -2.98
C ALA A 15 1.01 38.26 -2.70
N GLU A 16 2.13 38.92 -2.91
CA GLU A 16 3.47 38.37 -2.65
C GLU A 16 3.67 38.15 -1.15
N ASP A 17 3.29 39.06 -0.28
CA ASP A 17 3.35 38.95 1.17
C ASP A 17 2.46 37.82 1.69
N PHE A 18 1.29 37.59 1.09
CA PHE A 18 0.37 36.52 1.42
C PHE A 18 1.00 35.15 1.13
N HIS A 19 1.53 34.94 -0.06
CA HIS A 19 2.20 33.69 -0.41
C HIS A 19 3.48 33.47 0.40
N HIS A 20 4.25 34.52 0.70
CA HIS A 20 5.45 34.46 1.52
C HIS A 20 5.16 33.93 2.96
N GLN A 21 4.01 34.29 3.56
CA GLN A 21 3.60 33.75 4.84
C GLN A 21 3.38 32.22 4.79
N PHE A 22 2.75 31.70 3.72
CA PHE A 22 2.58 30.26 3.54
C PHE A 22 3.93 29.57 3.31
N ASP A 23 4.81 30.12 2.49
CA ASP A 23 6.14 29.55 2.22
C ASP A 23 7.00 29.48 3.48
N LYS A 24 6.88 30.44 4.39
CA LYS A 24 7.58 30.41 5.68
C LYS A 24 7.17 29.24 6.57
N VAL A 25 5.90 28.81 6.52
CA VAL A 25 5.37 27.72 7.33
C VAL A 25 5.46 26.35 6.65
N TRP A 26 5.24 26.34 5.32
CA TRP A 26 5.15 25.11 4.55
C TRP A 26 6.42 24.80 3.73
N GLY A 27 7.30 25.78 3.54
CA GLY A 27 8.46 25.67 2.68
C GLY A 27 9.37 24.48 3.04
N ASN A 28 9.99 23.91 2.03
CA ASN A 28 10.87 22.77 2.16
C ASN A 28 12.31 23.23 2.53
N PRO A 29 12.91 22.67 3.59
CA PRO A 29 14.30 22.95 3.92
C PRO A 29 15.26 22.35 2.87
N ARG A 30 16.48 22.92 2.79
CA ARG A 30 17.53 22.51 1.87
C ARG A 30 18.64 21.73 2.57
N GLY A 31 19.51 21.08 1.78
CA GLY A 31 20.65 20.32 2.28
C GLY A 31 20.22 19.09 3.10
N LEU A 32 20.95 18.76 4.15
CA LEU A 32 20.64 17.58 5.01
C LEU A 32 19.27 17.68 5.68
N LEU A 33 18.77 18.88 5.94
CA LEU A 33 17.45 19.08 6.51
C LEU A 33 16.32 18.64 5.54
N ALA A 34 16.62 18.48 4.25
CA ALA A 34 15.65 17.91 3.31
C ALA A 34 15.19 16.50 3.71
N LEU A 35 16.00 15.72 4.44
CA LEU A 35 15.62 14.40 4.96
C LEU A 35 14.45 14.46 5.96
N THR A 36 14.20 15.60 6.58
CA THR A 36 13.11 15.82 7.55
C THR A 36 11.77 16.12 6.89
N ILE A 37 11.73 16.37 5.58
CA ILE A 37 10.52 16.78 4.85
C ILE A 37 9.47 15.69 4.95
N VAL A 38 8.24 16.10 5.27
CA VAL A 38 7.07 15.21 5.37
C VAL A 38 5.98 15.54 4.35
N ASN A 39 6.15 16.61 3.59
CA ASN A 39 5.19 17.10 2.60
C ASN A 39 4.92 16.06 1.51
N HIS A 40 3.64 15.77 1.23
CA HIS A 40 3.20 14.77 0.26
C HIS A 40 3.75 14.97 -1.16
N THR A 41 3.92 16.22 -1.61
CA THR A 41 4.48 16.53 -2.94
C THR A 41 5.92 16.01 -3.05
N THR A 42 6.76 16.28 -2.04
CA THR A 42 8.15 15.81 -2.00
C THR A 42 8.23 14.30 -1.80
N ILE A 43 7.43 13.75 -0.90
CA ILE A 43 7.43 12.30 -0.62
C ILE A 43 6.95 11.53 -1.85
N GLY A 44 5.87 11.95 -2.50
CA GLY A 44 5.38 11.33 -3.75
C GLY A 44 6.45 11.34 -4.85
N LEU A 45 7.15 12.46 -5.05
CA LEU A 45 8.25 12.53 -6.02
C LEU A 45 9.41 11.59 -5.66
N ARG A 46 9.74 11.43 -4.37
CA ARG A 46 10.76 10.47 -3.92
C ARG A 46 10.36 9.03 -4.26
N PHE A 47 9.11 8.63 -4.04
CA PHE A 47 8.61 7.32 -4.46
C PHE A 47 8.74 7.13 -5.97
N LEU A 48 8.34 8.12 -6.78
CA LEU A 48 8.40 8.05 -8.24
C LEU A 48 9.84 7.91 -8.75
N ILE A 49 10.76 8.72 -8.22
CA ILE A 49 12.18 8.69 -8.63
C ILE A 49 12.82 7.36 -8.20
N THR A 50 12.62 6.95 -6.94
CA THR A 50 13.20 5.71 -6.41
C THR A 50 12.64 4.49 -7.15
N GLY A 51 11.32 4.44 -7.39
CA GLY A 51 10.69 3.39 -8.18
C GLY A 51 11.19 3.37 -9.62
N GLY A 52 11.43 4.54 -10.23
CA GLY A 52 12.07 4.66 -11.55
C GLY A 52 13.49 4.06 -11.58
N VAL A 53 14.29 4.27 -10.52
CA VAL A 53 15.62 3.64 -10.39
C VAL A 53 15.50 2.12 -10.30
N PHE A 54 14.60 1.61 -9.46
CA PHE A 54 14.36 0.16 -9.36
C PHE A 54 13.81 -0.42 -10.67
N PHE A 55 12.97 0.30 -11.40
CA PHE A 55 12.53 -0.10 -12.74
C PHE A 55 13.70 -0.31 -13.70
N LEU A 56 14.69 0.58 -13.69
CA LEU A 56 15.88 0.43 -14.52
C LEU A 56 16.71 -0.79 -14.11
N ILE A 57 16.90 -1.03 -12.81
CA ILE A 57 17.61 -2.22 -12.32
C ILE A 57 16.87 -3.49 -12.75
N GLY A 58 15.56 -3.60 -12.49
CA GLY A 58 14.74 -4.74 -12.89
C GLY A 58 14.70 -4.93 -14.42
N GLY A 59 14.69 -3.83 -15.19
CA GLY A 59 14.78 -3.84 -16.64
C GLY A 59 16.09 -4.41 -17.17
N LEU A 60 17.22 -4.06 -16.57
CA LEU A 60 18.52 -4.65 -16.90
C LEU A 60 18.54 -6.16 -16.66
N LEU A 61 17.97 -6.63 -15.54
CA LEU A 61 17.83 -8.06 -15.26
C LEU A 61 16.95 -8.76 -16.34
N ALA A 62 15.87 -8.11 -16.79
CA ALA A 62 15.06 -8.63 -17.90
C ALA A 62 15.85 -8.75 -19.21
N MET A 63 16.71 -7.77 -19.51
CA MET A 63 17.58 -7.83 -20.69
C MET A 63 18.56 -8.99 -20.62
N LEU A 64 19.13 -9.28 -19.44
CA LEU A 64 19.98 -10.46 -19.23
C LEU A 64 19.21 -11.77 -19.48
N ILE A 65 17.97 -11.91 -18.95
CA ILE A 65 17.10 -13.06 -19.20
C ILE A 65 16.85 -13.23 -20.70
N ARG A 66 16.51 -12.17 -21.41
CA ARG A 66 16.20 -12.24 -22.84
C ARG A 66 17.44 -12.54 -23.69
N THR A 67 18.61 -12.04 -23.29
CA THR A 67 19.89 -12.36 -23.95
C THR A 67 20.22 -13.83 -23.74
N GLN A 68 20.08 -14.36 -22.52
CA GLN A 68 20.34 -15.77 -22.19
C GLN A 68 19.46 -16.73 -23.03
N LEU A 69 18.18 -16.37 -23.23
CA LEU A 69 17.22 -17.20 -23.97
C LEU A 69 17.14 -16.87 -25.48
N ALA A 70 18.02 -16.02 -26.02
CA ALA A 70 17.98 -15.64 -27.43
C ALA A 70 18.32 -16.81 -28.37
N LEU A 71 19.22 -17.68 -27.94
CA LEU A 71 19.72 -18.83 -28.71
C LEU A 71 19.65 -20.12 -27.86
N PRO A 72 19.41 -21.29 -28.51
CA PRO A 72 19.49 -22.58 -27.84
C PRO A 72 20.92 -22.84 -27.34
N GLY A 73 21.06 -23.48 -26.19
CA GLY A 73 22.35 -23.81 -25.62
C GLY A 73 23.22 -22.62 -25.23
N HIS A 74 22.65 -21.38 -25.16
CA HIS A 74 23.41 -20.19 -24.80
C HIS A 74 23.84 -20.26 -23.34
N ASP A 75 25.09 -19.88 -23.05
CA ASP A 75 25.77 -20.01 -21.76
C ASP A 75 26.34 -18.66 -21.30
N LEU A 76 25.49 -17.61 -21.28
CA LEU A 76 25.85 -16.30 -20.75
C LEU A 76 25.80 -16.29 -19.22
N LEU A 77 24.82 -16.98 -18.63
CA LEU A 77 24.57 -17.06 -17.20
C LEU A 77 24.62 -18.51 -16.75
N THR A 78 25.21 -18.80 -15.58
CA THR A 78 25.07 -20.10 -14.94
C THR A 78 23.64 -20.32 -14.48
N PRO A 79 23.18 -21.58 -14.27
CA PRO A 79 21.83 -21.85 -13.77
C PRO A 79 21.52 -21.12 -12.46
N GLU A 80 22.48 -21.06 -11.54
CA GLU A 80 22.35 -20.40 -10.24
C GLU A 80 22.15 -18.90 -10.40
N ILE A 81 22.98 -18.24 -11.21
CA ILE A 81 22.87 -16.79 -11.46
C ILE A 81 21.57 -16.50 -12.22
N TYR A 82 21.18 -17.33 -13.20
CA TYR A 82 19.92 -17.16 -13.90
C TYR A 82 18.71 -17.22 -12.94
N ASN A 83 18.71 -18.17 -12.00
CA ASN A 83 17.67 -18.29 -10.98
C ASN A 83 17.58 -17.06 -10.09
N GLN A 84 18.71 -16.47 -9.69
CA GLN A 84 18.75 -15.21 -8.96
C GLN A 84 18.25 -14.04 -9.80
N VAL A 85 18.65 -13.94 -11.06
CA VAL A 85 18.30 -12.86 -11.97
C VAL A 85 16.79 -12.85 -12.25
N PHE A 86 16.15 -13.99 -12.57
CA PHE A 86 14.70 -13.98 -12.82
C PHE A 86 13.89 -13.77 -11.53
N THR A 87 14.35 -14.31 -10.40
CA THR A 87 13.71 -14.08 -9.09
C THR A 87 13.73 -12.60 -8.72
N MET A 88 14.89 -11.96 -8.85
CA MET A 88 15.06 -10.55 -8.50
C MET A 88 14.41 -9.62 -9.53
N HIS A 89 14.36 -9.99 -10.84
CA HIS A 89 13.57 -9.25 -11.81
C HIS A 89 12.10 -9.16 -11.38
N GLY A 90 11.47 -10.30 -11.08
CA GLY A 90 10.08 -10.33 -10.63
C GLY A 90 9.87 -9.57 -9.32
N THR A 91 10.72 -9.80 -8.32
CA THR A 91 10.65 -9.14 -7.01
C THR A 91 10.78 -7.62 -7.13
N ILE A 92 11.76 -7.12 -7.87
CA ILE A 92 11.99 -5.67 -8.05
C ILE A 92 10.82 -5.05 -8.82
N MET A 93 10.36 -5.70 -9.90
CA MET A 93 9.27 -5.15 -10.70
C MET A 93 7.95 -5.07 -9.96
N MET A 94 7.61 -6.05 -9.13
CA MET A 94 6.36 -6.07 -8.37
C MET A 94 6.45 -5.18 -7.12
N PHE A 95 7.39 -5.43 -6.22
CA PHE A 95 7.45 -4.82 -4.89
C PHE A 95 8.23 -3.52 -4.81
N LEU A 96 9.22 -3.28 -5.69
CA LEU A 96 10.05 -2.07 -5.61
C LEU A 96 9.73 -1.04 -6.70
N PHE A 97 9.07 -1.44 -7.78
CA PHE A 97 8.65 -0.53 -8.84
C PHE A 97 7.14 -0.34 -8.89
N ALA A 98 6.37 -1.40 -9.22
CA ALA A 98 4.98 -1.25 -9.61
C ALA A 98 4.09 -0.68 -8.48
N VAL A 99 4.09 -1.32 -7.31
CA VAL A 99 3.30 -0.86 -6.16
C VAL A 99 3.77 0.52 -5.67
N PRO A 100 5.08 0.76 -5.39
CA PRO A 100 5.52 2.04 -4.86
C PRO A 100 5.35 3.23 -5.82
N VAL A 101 5.42 3.01 -7.12
CA VAL A 101 5.16 4.09 -8.10
C VAL A 101 3.68 4.47 -8.12
N MET A 102 2.77 3.51 -8.03
CA MET A 102 1.33 3.80 -7.91
C MET A 102 1.00 4.50 -6.59
N GLU A 103 1.62 4.08 -5.48
CA GLU A 103 1.55 4.79 -4.19
C GLU A 103 2.11 6.21 -4.29
N GLY A 104 3.24 6.39 -4.96
CA GLY A 104 3.87 7.68 -5.19
C GLY A 104 2.95 8.66 -5.93
N PHE A 105 2.28 8.20 -6.98
CA PHE A 105 1.26 9.00 -7.68
C PHE A 105 0.06 9.31 -6.78
N ALA A 106 -0.42 8.33 -6.01
CA ALA A 106 -1.52 8.53 -5.08
C ALA A 106 -1.17 9.58 -4.01
N ILE A 107 -0.02 9.43 -3.35
CA ILE A 107 0.50 10.38 -2.35
C ILE A 107 0.64 11.78 -2.96
N TYR A 108 1.17 11.88 -4.18
CA TYR A 108 1.38 13.16 -4.87
C TYR A 108 0.08 13.87 -5.28
N LEU A 109 -0.89 13.11 -5.85
CA LEU A 109 -2.07 13.68 -6.50
C LEU A 109 -3.29 13.81 -5.60
N ILE A 110 -3.52 12.87 -4.68
CA ILE A 110 -4.76 12.83 -3.90
C ILE A 110 -5.04 14.14 -3.16
N PRO A 111 -4.11 14.75 -2.39
CA PRO A 111 -4.41 16.03 -1.73
C PRO A 111 -4.79 17.13 -2.72
N LYS A 112 -4.16 17.17 -3.89
CA LYS A 112 -4.46 18.15 -4.93
C LYS A 112 -5.85 17.94 -5.53
N MET A 113 -6.20 16.69 -5.85
CA MET A 113 -7.50 16.37 -6.45
C MET A 113 -8.69 16.54 -5.50
N ILE A 114 -8.48 16.32 -4.19
CA ILE A 114 -9.54 16.49 -3.19
C ILE A 114 -9.58 17.89 -2.58
N GLY A 115 -8.70 18.80 -3.00
CA GLY A 115 -8.63 20.18 -2.51
C GLY A 115 -8.10 20.30 -1.07
N ALA A 116 -7.18 19.42 -0.65
CA ALA A 116 -6.51 19.43 0.64
C ALA A 116 -5.08 20.00 0.52
N ARG A 117 -4.55 20.54 1.64
CA ARG A 117 -3.16 21.05 1.66
C ARG A 117 -2.12 19.95 1.79
N ASP A 118 -2.44 18.83 2.48
CA ASP A 118 -1.55 17.67 2.63
C ASP A 118 -2.39 16.42 2.93
N LEU A 119 -1.75 15.25 2.97
CA LEU A 119 -2.32 14.04 3.55
C LEU A 119 -2.50 14.21 5.06
N VAL A 120 -3.37 13.38 5.65
CA VAL A 120 -3.78 13.54 7.06
C VAL A 120 -2.69 13.15 8.07
N PHE A 121 -1.76 12.27 7.67
CA PHE A 121 -0.65 11.78 8.51
C PHE A 121 0.72 11.96 7.84
N PRO A 122 1.16 13.19 7.50
CA PRO A 122 2.32 13.42 6.63
C PRO A 122 3.64 12.82 7.17
N ARG A 123 3.78 12.63 8.48
CA ARG A 123 4.92 11.92 9.07
C ARG A 123 4.86 10.42 8.80
N LEU A 124 3.65 9.84 8.61
CA LEU A 124 3.47 8.43 8.27
C LEU A 124 3.90 8.16 6.82
N SER A 125 3.55 9.05 5.88
CA SER A 125 4.06 9.00 4.50
C SER A 125 5.58 9.04 4.45
N ALA A 126 6.21 9.93 5.23
CA ALA A 126 7.66 10.04 5.30
C ALA A 126 8.30 8.77 5.88
N PHE A 127 7.72 8.19 6.94
CA PHE A 127 8.18 6.92 7.51
C PHE A 127 8.05 5.78 6.50
N GLY A 128 6.91 5.66 5.83
CA GLY A 128 6.67 4.67 4.77
C GLY A 128 7.71 4.77 3.65
N TYR A 129 8.01 5.98 3.17
CA TYR A 129 9.05 6.17 2.16
C TYR A 129 10.42 5.64 2.61
N TRP A 130 10.84 5.92 3.84
CA TRP A 130 12.12 5.46 4.35
C TRP A 130 12.15 3.94 4.55
N CYS A 131 11.03 3.32 4.98
CA CYS A 131 10.90 1.87 5.04
C CYS A 131 11.03 1.25 3.64
N TYR A 132 10.36 1.80 2.64
CA TYR A 132 10.47 1.38 1.25
C TYR A 132 11.92 1.46 0.72
N LEU A 133 12.57 2.61 0.90
CA LEU A 133 13.93 2.83 0.41
C LEU A 133 14.92 1.85 1.08
N PHE A 134 14.90 1.73 2.39
CA PHE A 134 15.84 0.87 3.12
C PHE A 134 15.56 -0.61 2.87
N GLY A 135 14.29 -1.03 2.81
CA GLY A 135 13.93 -2.40 2.44
C GLY A 135 14.37 -2.75 1.02
N GLY A 136 14.19 -1.84 0.07
CA GLY A 136 14.66 -1.99 -1.30
C GLY A 136 16.20 -2.08 -1.40
N ILE A 137 16.92 -1.30 -0.60
CA ILE A 137 18.40 -1.38 -0.51
C ILE A 137 18.82 -2.73 0.06
N ILE A 138 18.19 -3.21 1.14
CA ILE A 138 18.48 -4.54 1.72
C ILE A 138 18.29 -5.62 0.65
N LEU A 139 17.14 -5.64 -0.02
CA LEU A 139 16.85 -6.60 -1.08
C LEU A 139 17.87 -6.57 -2.22
N THR A 140 18.14 -5.40 -2.78
CA THR A 140 19.03 -5.26 -3.93
C THR A 140 20.49 -5.48 -3.58
N SER A 141 20.90 -5.27 -2.31
CA SER A 141 22.26 -5.57 -1.85
C SER A 141 22.59 -7.06 -1.98
N SER A 142 21.61 -7.96 -1.86
CA SER A 142 21.79 -9.40 -2.05
C SER A 142 22.30 -9.77 -3.45
N LEU A 143 21.93 -9.01 -4.50
CA LEU A 143 22.47 -9.17 -5.85
C LEU A 143 23.95 -8.82 -5.92
N VAL A 144 24.36 -7.72 -5.29
CA VAL A 144 25.76 -7.28 -5.27
C VAL A 144 26.63 -8.23 -4.49
N MET A 145 26.06 -8.87 -3.46
CA MET A 145 26.74 -9.86 -2.62
C MET A 145 26.71 -11.28 -3.22
N GLU A 146 26.09 -11.49 -4.38
CA GLU A 146 25.92 -12.79 -5.06
C GLU A 146 25.19 -13.86 -4.22
N ILE A 147 24.34 -13.41 -3.29
CA ILE A 147 23.53 -14.25 -2.40
C ILE A 147 22.03 -14.00 -2.57
N ALA A 148 21.63 -13.51 -3.74
CA ALA A 148 20.22 -13.21 -3.99
C ALA A 148 19.33 -14.46 -3.94
N PRO A 149 18.02 -14.31 -3.62
CA PRO A 149 17.09 -15.44 -3.63
C PRO A 149 16.94 -16.04 -5.04
N ALA A 150 16.71 -17.35 -5.11
CA ALA A 150 16.64 -18.12 -6.35
C ALA A 150 15.34 -18.95 -6.49
N ALA A 151 14.38 -18.81 -5.57
CA ALA A 151 13.15 -19.62 -5.53
C ALA A 151 11.96 -19.02 -6.33
N GLY A 152 12.20 -17.98 -7.13
CA GLY A 152 11.13 -17.22 -7.78
C GLY A 152 10.56 -16.12 -6.88
N TRP A 153 9.95 -15.08 -7.48
CA TRP A 153 9.47 -13.91 -6.75
C TRP A 153 8.33 -14.21 -5.75
N PHE A 154 7.65 -15.35 -5.87
CA PHE A 154 6.61 -15.80 -4.94
C PHE A 154 7.11 -16.85 -3.91
N MET A 155 8.41 -17.16 -3.88
CA MET A 155 9.07 -17.89 -2.79
C MET A 155 8.35 -19.17 -2.35
N TYR A 156 7.90 -20.03 -3.27
CA TYR A 156 7.19 -21.26 -2.93
C TYR A 156 7.99 -22.19 -2.04
N THR A 157 7.35 -22.66 -0.97
CA THR A 157 7.82 -23.79 -0.14
C THR A 157 7.53 -25.10 -0.88
N PRO A 158 8.38 -26.15 -0.70
CA PRO A 158 9.54 -26.21 0.15
C PRO A 158 10.83 -25.62 -0.47
N LEU A 159 10.82 -25.17 -1.73
CA LEU A 159 12.01 -24.69 -2.45
C LEU A 159 12.71 -23.52 -1.73
N SER A 160 11.96 -22.65 -1.06
CA SER A 160 12.46 -21.52 -0.28
C SER A 160 12.84 -21.87 1.17
N SER A 161 12.56 -23.09 1.62
CA SER A 161 12.90 -23.55 2.97
C SER A 161 14.42 -23.71 3.17
N ALA A 162 14.87 -23.80 4.41
CA ALA A 162 16.29 -23.96 4.76
C ALA A 162 16.92 -25.25 4.19
N VAL A 163 16.13 -26.27 3.89
CA VAL A 163 16.61 -27.54 3.30
C VAL A 163 17.05 -27.38 1.86
N TYR A 164 16.25 -26.66 1.03
CA TYR A 164 16.50 -26.51 -0.40
C TYR A 164 17.22 -25.19 -0.73
N ALA A 165 17.09 -24.17 0.10
CA ALA A 165 17.76 -22.89 -0.01
C ALA A 165 18.49 -22.54 1.32
N PRO A 166 19.59 -23.23 1.65
CA PRO A 166 20.27 -23.07 2.94
C PRO A 166 21.00 -21.74 3.10
N GLY A 167 21.25 -21.02 1.99
CA GLY A 167 21.86 -19.68 2.01
C GLY A 167 20.91 -18.60 2.53
N PRO A 168 21.43 -17.38 2.79
CA PRO A 168 20.64 -16.28 3.33
C PRO A 168 19.72 -15.58 2.31
N GLY A 169 19.75 -15.98 1.03
CA GLY A 169 18.99 -15.31 -0.03
C GLY A 169 17.50 -15.22 0.25
N SER A 170 16.88 -16.32 0.72
CA SER A 170 15.46 -16.31 1.12
C SER A 170 15.20 -15.38 2.31
N ASP A 171 16.11 -15.28 3.27
CA ASP A 171 15.99 -14.43 4.45
C ASP A 171 16.09 -12.95 4.05
N PHE A 172 16.96 -12.61 3.09
CA PHE A 172 17.00 -11.26 2.48
C PHE A 172 15.68 -10.89 1.82
N TRP A 173 15.04 -11.84 1.13
CA TRP A 173 13.75 -11.62 0.52
C TRP A 173 12.66 -11.41 1.59
N LEU A 174 12.57 -12.32 2.57
CA LEU A 174 11.51 -12.30 3.60
C LEU A 174 11.56 -11.01 4.43
N LEU A 175 12.73 -10.66 4.98
CA LEU A 175 12.89 -9.46 5.81
C LEU A 175 12.84 -8.17 4.97
N GLY A 176 13.40 -8.17 3.77
CA GLY A 176 13.36 -7.02 2.87
C GLY A 176 11.94 -6.71 2.41
N ILE A 177 11.16 -7.70 1.98
CA ILE A 177 9.76 -7.52 1.57
C ILE A 177 8.89 -7.10 2.75
N THR A 178 8.98 -7.78 3.91
CA THR A 178 8.21 -7.39 5.11
C THR A 178 8.49 -5.94 5.50
N PHE A 179 9.72 -5.44 5.31
CA PHE A 179 10.05 -4.05 5.57
C PHE A 179 9.44 -3.08 4.52
N VAL A 180 9.40 -3.45 3.25
CA VAL A 180 8.71 -2.70 2.18
C VAL A 180 7.20 -2.69 2.41
N GLU A 181 6.61 -3.78 2.87
CA GLU A 181 5.17 -3.90 3.14
C GLU A 181 4.67 -2.96 4.23
N ILE A 182 5.52 -2.58 5.20
CA ILE A 182 5.22 -1.53 6.19
C ILE A 182 4.89 -0.21 5.48
N SER A 183 5.61 0.11 4.39
CA SER A 183 5.32 1.28 3.56
C SER A 183 3.92 1.21 2.93
N ALA A 184 3.62 0.10 2.27
CA ALA A 184 2.35 -0.08 1.57
C ALA A 184 1.13 0.00 2.52
N VAL A 185 1.17 -0.72 3.65
CA VAL A 185 0.09 -0.68 4.65
C VAL A 185 -0.05 0.73 5.25
N SER A 186 1.07 1.42 5.50
CA SER A 186 1.05 2.80 6.00
C SER A 186 0.37 3.75 5.00
N ALA A 187 0.72 3.65 3.71
CA ALA A 187 0.10 4.42 2.64
C ALA A 187 -1.39 4.08 2.49
N GLY A 188 -1.76 2.80 2.56
CA GLY A 188 -3.15 2.35 2.51
C GLY A 188 -4.00 2.98 3.61
N VAL A 189 -3.55 2.94 4.87
CA VAL A 189 -4.24 3.56 6.01
C VAL A 189 -4.39 5.05 5.80
N GLU A 190 -3.32 5.74 5.43
CA GLU A 190 -3.30 7.19 5.27
C GLU A 190 -4.20 7.66 4.13
N LEU A 191 -4.16 6.99 2.96
CA LEU A 191 -4.97 7.34 1.80
C LEU A 191 -6.47 7.14 2.08
N VAL A 192 -6.88 6.04 2.73
CA VAL A 192 -8.28 5.84 3.13
C VAL A 192 -8.76 6.98 4.01
N VAL A 193 -8.00 7.33 5.05
CA VAL A 193 -8.42 8.38 5.98
C VAL A 193 -8.40 9.76 5.30
N SER A 194 -7.39 10.07 4.51
CA SER A 194 -7.30 11.34 3.79
C SER A 194 -8.48 11.52 2.83
N ILE A 195 -8.76 10.54 1.98
CA ILE A 195 -9.88 10.59 1.03
C ILE A 195 -11.21 10.73 1.77
N MET A 196 -11.40 10.01 2.87
CA MET A 196 -12.68 10.03 3.57
C MET A 196 -12.88 11.27 4.46
N ARG A 197 -11.80 11.92 4.96
CA ARG A 197 -11.90 12.94 6.02
C ARG A 197 -11.35 14.32 5.63
N THR A 198 -10.60 14.47 4.52
CA THR A 198 -9.96 15.76 4.19
C THR A 198 -10.39 16.34 2.84
N ARG A 199 -11.43 15.80 2.21
CA ARG A 199 -11.97 16.42 0.99
C ARG A 199 -12.43 17.85 1.29
N THR A 200 -12.25 18.73 0.31
CA THR A 200 -12.66 20.13 0.47
C THR A 200 -14.17 20.28 0.62
N LYS A 201 -14.58 21.45 1.11
CA LYS A 201 -15.99 21.81 1.33
C LYS A 201 -16.83 21.61 0.05
N GLY A 202 -17.94 20.87 0.17
CA GLY A 202 -18.85 20.60 -0.95
C GLY A 202 -18.52 19.36 -1.77
N MET A 203 -17.33 18.78 -1.68
CA MET A 203 -16.94 17.56 -2.37
C MET A 203 -17.52 16.32 -1.67
N GLY A 204 -18.84 16.12 -1.81
CA GLY A 204 -19.48 14.85 -1.45
C GLY A 204 -19.03 13.70 -2.36
N LEU A 205 -19.39 12.46 -2.02
CA LEU A 205 -18.97 11.27 -2.80
C LEU A 205 -19.38 11.34 -4.28
N GLN A 206 -20.53 11.96 -4.58
CA GLN A 206 -21.01 12.13 -5.95
C GLN A 206 -20.17 13.11 -6.80
N HIS A 207 -19.35 13.95 -6.18
CA HIS A 207 -18.50 14.94 -6.86
C HIS A 207 -17.04 14.52 -6.91
N MET A 208 -16.70 13.39 -6.30
CA MET A 208 -15.34 12.89 -6.22
C MET A 208 -14.80 12.48 -7.60
N PRO A 209 -13.60 12.91 -8.02
CA PRO A 209 -12.97 12.47 -9.27
C PRO A 209 -12.80 10.95 -9.34
N LEU A 210 -12.86 10.35 -10.53
CA LEU A 210 -12.72 8.89 -10.67
C LEU A 210 -11.38 8.39 -10.15
N PHE A 211 -10.27 9.07 -10.42
CA PHE A 211 -8.96 8.66 -9.89
C PHE A 211 -9.00 8.48 -8.37
N VAL A 212 -9.69 9.37 -7.65
CA VAL A 212 -9.82 9.27 -6.18
C VAL A 212 -10.62 8.03 -5.76
N TRP A 213 -11.64 7.62 -6.53
CA TRP A 213 -12.36 6.35 -6.30
C TRP A 213 -11.47 5.13 -6.51
N TYR A 214 -10.67 5.13 -7.58
CA TYR A 214 -9.71 4.06 -7.84
C TYR A 214 -8.67 3.93 -6.74
N ILE A 215 -8.13 5.06 -6.26
CA ILE A 215 -7.16 5.07 -5.16
C ILE A 215 -7.80 4.65 -3.84
N LEU A 216 -9.06 5.02 -3.56
CA LEU A 216 -9.77 4.55 -2.38
C LEU A 216 -9.94 3.02 -2.38
N ALA A 217 -10.33 2.44 -3.53
CA ALA A 217 -10.44 1.00 -3.68
C ALA A 217 -9.07 0.32 -3.53
N MET A 218 -8.01 0.83 -4.21
CA MET A 218 -6.64 0.34 -4.06
C MET A 218 -6.18 0.36 -2.60
N ALA A 219 -6.38 1.48 -1.90
CA ALA A 219 -5.94 1.63 -0.51
C ALA A 219 -6.66 0.65 0.44
N LEU A 220 -7.96 0.40 0.24
CA LEU A 220 -8.69 -0.63 0.97
C LEU A 220 -8.17 -2.03 0.64
N MET A 221 -7.87 -2.31 -0.63
CA MET A 221 -7.29 -3.59 -1.03
C MET A 221 -5.91 -3.82 -0.42
N ILE A 222 -5.07 -2.80 -0.30
CA ILE A 222 -3.78 -2.86 0.42
C ILE A 222 -4.01 -3.25 1.88
N VAL A 223 -4.96 -2.61 2.56
CA VAL A 223 -5.26 -2.86 3.99
C VAL A 223 -5.67 -4.33 4.24
N PHE A 224 -6.38 -4.96 3.32
CA PHE A 224 -6.81 -6.35 3.47
C PHE A 224 -5.84 -7.37 2.83
N GLY A 225 -5.16 -7.02 1.76
CA GLY A 225 -4.37 -7.94 0.94
C GLY A 225 -2.94 -8.16 1.46
N PHE A 226 -2.24 -7.12 1.90
CA PHE A 226 -0.84 -7.26 2.37
C PHE A 226 -0.68 -8.07 3.66
N PRO A 227 -1.56 -7.99 4.66
CA PRO A 227 -1.39 -8.73 5.91
C PRO A 227 -1.26 -10.26 5.76
N PRO A 228 -1.96 -10.97 4.87
CA PRO A 228 -1.71 -12.39 4.60
C PRO A 228 -0.28 -12.68 4.15
N LEU A 229 0.30 -11.85 3.29
CA LEU A 229 1.69 -12.00 2.84
C LEU A 229 2.68 -11.72 3.99
N ILE A 230 2.44 -10.66 4.77
CA ILE A 230 3.23 -10.36 5.98
C ILE A 230 3.24 -11.58 6.92
N LEU A 231 2.07 -12.18 7.16
CA LEU A 231 1.99 -13.38 7.99
C LEU A 231 2.78 -14.54 7.37
N GLY A 232 2.59 -14.82 6.09
CA GLY A 232 3.31 -15.89 5.38
C GLY A 232 4.83 -15.71 5.49
N SER A 233 5.31 -14.47 5.27
CA SER A 233 6.74 -14.12 5.39
C SER A 233 7.25 -14.35 6.81
N ILE A 234 6.51 -13.95 7.84
CA ILE A 234 6.86 -14.20 9.25
C ILE A 234 6.92 -15.71 9.56
N LEU A 235 5.93 -16.47 9.11
CA LEU A 235 5.90 -17.93 9.35
C LEU A 235 7.09 -18.63 8.67
N LEU A 236 7.42 -18.27 7.42
CA LEU A 236 8.55 -18.87 6.72
C LEU A 236 9.89 -18.47 7.35
N GLU A 237 10.02 -17.22 7.81
CA GLU A 237 11.21 -16.76 8.53
C GLU A 237 11.39 -17.53 9.86
N LEU A 238 10.29 -17.75 10.61
CA LEU A 238 10.32 -18.57 11.84
C LEU A 238 10.65 -20.04 11.54
N GLU A 239 10.17 -20.61 10.42
CA GLU A 239 10.55 -21.94 10.00
C GLU A 239 12.05 -22.02 9.70
N ARG A 240 12.61 -21.05 8.97
CA ARG A 240 14.01 -21.02 8.58
C ARG A 240 14.95 -20.70 9.76
N ALA A 241 14.59 -19.73 10.59
CA ALA A 241 15.45 -19.24 11.68
C ALA A 241 15.31 -20.04 12.99
N ALA A 242 14.09 -20.52 13.29
CA ALA A 242 13.77 -21.18 14.56
C ALA A 242 13.36 -22.66 14.41
N GLY A 243 13.24 -23.19 13.19
CA GLY A 243 12.88 -24.59 12.93
C GLY A 243 11.41 -24.96 13.16
N MET A 244 10.51 -23.95 13.25
CA MET A 244 9.07 -24.17 13.44
C MET A 244 8.42 -24.68 12.14
N PRO A 245 7.75 -25.84 12.09
CA PRO A 245 7.43 -26.56 10.85
C PRO A 245 6.07 -26.22 10.24
N PHE A 246 5.83 -24.96 9.89
CA PHE A 246 4.53 -24.54 9.31
C PHE A 246 4.26 -25.13 7.93
N PHE A 247 5.31 -25.37 7.15
CA PHE A 247 5.25 -25.86 5.77
C PHE A 247 5.90 -27.23 5.58
N ASP A 248 6.38 -27.86 6.66
CA ASP A 248 7.00 -29.19 6.64
C ASP A 248 5.95 -30.28 6.87
N VAL A 249 5.66 -31.05 5.82
CA VAL A 249 4.66 -32.14 5.83
C VAL A 249 4.96 -33.20 6.86
N ALA A 250 6.23 -33.54 7.10
CA ALA A 250 6.61 -34.58 8.02
C ALA A 250 6.21 -34.27 9.49
N ARG A 251 6.13 -32.97 9.84
CA ARG A 251 5.82 -32.47 11.18
C ARG A 251 4.45 -31.79 11.26
N GLY A 252 3.53 -32.11 10.32
CA GLY A 252 2.14 -31.63 10.34
C GLY A 252 1.91 -30.27 9.68
N GLY A 253 2.90 -29.74 8.96
CA GLY A 253 2.76 -28.55 8.11
C GLY A 253 2.26 -28.89 6.70
N ASP A 254 2.07 -27.88 5.87
CA ASP A 254 1.69 -28.03 4.45
C ASP A 254 2.25 -26.90 3.58
N PRO A 255 3.06 -27.20 2.54
CA PRO A 255 3.59 -26.18 1.63
C PRO A 255 2.50 -25.43 0.84
N ILE A 256 1.31 -26.04 0.64
CA ILE A 256 0.20 -25.37 -0.04
C ILE A 256 -0.37 -24.22 0.82
N LEU A 257 -0.24 -24.28 2.14
CA LEU A 257 -0.59 -23.14 3.01
C LEU A 257 0.15 -21.85 2.61
N TRP A 258 1.46 -21.95 2.27
CA TRP A 258 2.21 -20.79 1.75
C TRP A 258 1.55 -20.23 0.49
N GLN A 259 1.18 -21.09 -0.46
CA GLN A 259 0.55 -20.66 -1.70
C GLN A 259 -0.78 -19.97 -1.46
N HIS A 260 -1.61 -20.45 -0.53
CA HIS A 260 -2.85 -19.78 -0.14
C HIS A 260 -2.60 -18.39 0.45
N LEU A 261 -1.68 -18.27 1.41
CA LEU A 261 -1.34 -16.99 2.05
C LEU A 261 -0.75 -16.01 1.03
N PHE A 262 0.14 -16.49 0.15
CA PHE A 262 0.76 -15.66 -0.88
C PHE A 262 -0.28 -15.18 -1.91
N TRP A 263 -1.10 -16.07 -2.46
CA TRP A 263 -2.04 -15.70 -3.53
C TRP A 263 -3.30 -14.99 -3.04
N LEU A 264 -3.68 -15.13 -1.78
CA LEU A 264 -4.69 -14.30 -1.15
C LEU A 264 -4.28 -12.80 -1.18
N PHE A 265 -3.00 -12.52 -1.19
CA PHE A 265 -2.42 -11.22 -1.53
C PHE A 265 -2.18 -11.07 -3.04
N GLY A 266 -1.54 -12.06 -3.70
CA GLY A 266 -0.95 -11.92 -5.02
C GLY A 266 -1.96 -11.67 -6.15
N HIS A 267 -3.21 -12.17 -6.06
CA HIS A 267 -4.22 -11.78 -7.03
C HIS A 267 -4.80 -10.38 -6.73
N PRO A 268 -5.22 -10.03 -5.50
CA PRO A 268 -5.51 -8.63 -5.17
C PRO A 268 -4.38 -7.66 -5.54
N GLU A 269 -3.10 -8.06 -5.45
CA GLU A 269 -1.96 -7.22 -5.85
C GLU A 269 -2.05 -6.77 -7.30
N VAL A 270 -2.38 -7.66 -8.25
CA VAL A 270 -2.49 -7.26 -9.66
C VAL A 270 -3.60 -6.24 -9.89
N TYR A 271 -4.67 -6.27 -9.08
CA TYR A 271 -5.71 -5.23 -9.11
C TYR A 271 -5.33 -3.97 -8.34
N ILE A 272 -4.50 -4.07 -7.29
CA ILE A 272 -3.86 -2.92 -6.63
C ILE A 272 -3.02 -2.13 -7.63
N LEU A 273 -2.39 -2.79 -8.59
CA LEU A 273 -1.65 -2.16 -9.68
C LEU A 273 -2.56 -1.62 -10.78
N PHE A 274 -3.55 -2.40 -11.20
CA PHE A 274 -4.45 -2.06 -12.30
C PHE A 274 -5.38 -0.89 -11.96
N LEU A 275 -5.97 -0.85 -10.75
CA LEU A 275 -6.97 0.16 -10.42
C LEU A 275 -6.44 1.60 -10.50
N PRO A 276 -5.30 1.99 -9.89
CA PRO A 276 -4.78 3.34 -10.05
C PRO A 276 -4.42 3.66 -11.50
N ALA A 277 -3.90 2.69 -12.25
CA ALA A 277 -3.60 2.82 -13.66
C ALA A 277 -4.87 3.09 -14.50
N ALA A 278 -5.93 2.31 -14.29
CA ALA A 278 -7.25 2.55 -14.89
C ALA A 278 -7.83 3.91 -14.47
N GLY A 279 -7.53 4.36 -13.24
CA GLY A 279 -7.87 5.70 -12.75
C GLY A 279 -7.16 6.81 -13.52
N MET A 280 -5.89 6.62 -13.86
CA MET A 280 -5.15 7.55 -14.74
C MET A 280 -5.83 7.65 -16.11
N ILE A 281 -6.16 6.52 -16.73
CA ILE A 281 -6.86 6.50 -18.02
C ILE A 281 -8.23 7.18 -17.93
N SER A 282 -9.00 6.87 -16.89
CA SER A 282 -10.33 7.46 -16.65
C SER A 282 -10.30 8.97 -16.40
N THR A 283 -9.13 9.52 -16.04
CA THR A 283 -8.89 10.97 -15.88
C THR A 283 -8.36 11.60 -17.15
N ILE A 284 -7.38 10.98 -17.80
CA ILE A 284 -6.67 11.52 -18.97
C ILE A 284 -7.56 11.49 -20.22
N LEU A 285 -8.22 10.37 -20.47
CA LEU A 285 -8.99 10.14 -21.70
C LEU A 285 -10.13 11.16 -21.89
N PRO A 286 -10.96 11.53 -20.88
CA PRO A 286 -11.96 12.57 -21.01
C PRO A 286 -11.39 13.93 -21.42
N VAL A 287 -10.24 14.32 -20.88
CA VAL A 287 -9.57 15.59 -21.20
C VAL A 287 -9.20 15.65 -22.66
N PHE A 288 -8.57 14.61 -23.19
CA PHE A 288 -8.17 14.55 -24.60
C PHE A 288 -9.33 14.21 -25.55
N CYS A 289 -10.45 13.72 -25.05
CA CYS A 289 -11.72 13.58 -25.80
C CYS A 289 -12.58 14.84 -25.72
N GLN A 290 -12.20 15.83 -24.90
CA GLN A 290 -12.92 17.09 -24.67
C GLN A 290 -14.38 16.88 -24.21
N ARG A 291 -14.58 15.89 -23.34
CA ARG A 291 -15.90 15.55 -22.79
C ARG A 291 -15.81 14.70 -21.53
N PRO A 292 -16.82 14.79 -20.64
CA PRO A 292 -16.90 13.91 -19.47
C PRO A 292 -16.92 12.44 -19.85
N ILE A 293 -16.42 11.59 -18.93
CA ILE A 293 -16.44 10.13 -19.10
C ILE A 293 -17.88 9.61 -19.21
N ALA A 294 -18.09 8.66 -20.10
CA ALA A 294 -19.37 7.98 -20.23
C ALA A 294 -19.61 7.06 -19.03
N GLY A 295 -20.82 7.12 -18.45
CA GLY A 295 -21.25 6.16 -17.46
C GLY A 295 -20.53 6.23 -16.10
N TYR A 296 -20.16 7.40 -15.60
CA TYR A 296 -19.43 7.60 -14.33
C TYR A 296 -19.94 6.69 -13.19
N ARG A 297 -21.25 6.58 -12.95
CA ARG A 297 -21.82 5.76 -11.88
C ARG A 297 -21.53 4.27 -12.08
N TRP A 298 -21.60 3.79 -13.32
CA TRP A 298 -21.30 2.41 -13.68
C TRP A 298 -19.82 2.09 -13.49
N VAL A 299 -18.94 3.05 -13.82
CA VAL A 299 -17.49 2.91 -13.56
C VAL A 299 -17.22 2.83 -12.06
N VAL A 300 -17.84 3.69 -11.22
CA VAL A 300 -17.69 3.61 -9.77
C VAL A 300 -18.16 2.26 -9.22
N MET A 301 -19.31 1.75 -9.67
CA MET A 301 -19.79 0.42 -9.28
C MET A 301 -18.82 -0.67 -9.72
N ALA A 302 -18.29 -0.58 -10.94
CA ALA A 302 -17.30 -1.53 -11.45
C ALA A 302 -16.01 -1.53 -10.63
N ILE A 303 -15.50 -0.37 -10.21
CA ILE A 303 -14.33 -0.25 -9.34
C ILE A 303 -14.55 -1.01 -8.02
N ILE A 304 -15.66 -0.73 -7.35
CA ILE A 304 -15.99 -1.36 -6.06
C ILE A 304 -16.14 -2.88 -6.23
N THR A 305 -16.84 -3.30 -7.28
CA THR A 305 -17.07 -4.73 -7.57
C THR A 305 -15.75 -5.45 -7.89
N THR A 306 -14.87 -4.85 -8.70
CA THR A 306 -13.53 -5.40 -9.01
C THR A 306 -12.72 -5.59 -7.71
N GLY A 307 -12.67 -4.55 -6.86
CA GLY A 307 -11.94 -4.62 -5.59
C GLY A 307 -12.47 -5.73 -4.69
N PHE A 308 -13.79 -5.92 -4.61
CA PHE A 308 -14.40 -6.97 -3.78
C PHE A 308 -14.18 -8.39 -4.34
N ILE A 309 -14.47 -8.60 -5.63
CA ILE A 309 -14.37 -9.92 -6.27
C ILE A 309 -12.92 -10.42 -6.29
N SER A 310 -11.93 -9.52 -6.40
CA SER A 310 -10.50 -9.88 -6.46
C SER A 310 -10.03 -10.76 -5.29
N PHE A 311 -10.65 -10.65 -4.12
CA PHE A 311 -10.36 -11.50 -2.97
C PHE A 311 -11.00 -12.88 -3.01
N GLY A 312 -11.92 -13.14 -3.95
CA GLY A 312 -12.66 -14.40 -4.04
C GLY A 312 -12.15 -15.38 -5.12
N LEU A 313 -11.00 -15.10 -5.75
CA LEU A 313 -10.61 -15.85 -6.96
C LEU A 313 -9.12 -16.26 -7.04
N TRP A 314 -8.34 -16.07 -5.98
CA TRP A 314 -6.87 -16.29 -5.97
C TRP A 314 -6.42 -17.71 -6.33
N VAL A 315 -7.29 -18.71 -6.17
CA VAL A 315 -6.92 -20.13 -6.37
C VAL A 315 -6.70 -20.49 -7.84
N HIS A 316 -7.03 -19.61 -8.80
CA HIS A 316 -6.66 -19.84 -10.19
C HIS A 316 -5.14 -19.82 -10.42
N HIS A 317 -4.35 -19.31 -9.50
CA HIS A 317 -2.89 -19.47 -9.49
C HIS A 317 -2.44 -20.87 -9.03
N MET A 318 -3.38 -21.74 -8.58
CA MET A 318 -3.13 -23.00 -7.92
C MET A 318 -3.87 -24.19 -8.56
N PHE A 319 -4.34 -24.08 -9.81
CA PHE A 319 -5.15 -25.12 -10.45
C PHE A 319 -4.41 -26.46 -10.63
N THR A 320 -3.08 -26.47 -10.58
CA THR A 320 -2.23 -27.65 -10.79
C THR A 320 -1.66 -28.25 -9.49
N VAL A 321 -2.00 -27.69 -8.30
CA VAL A 321 -1.43 -28.17 -7.03
C VAL A 321 -2.26 -29.27 -6.33
N GLY A 322 -3.27 -29.85 -7.01
CA GLY A 322 -4.06 -30.97 -6.48
C GLY A 322 -5.28 -30.56 -5.65
N ILE A 323 -5.78 -29.34 -5.79
CA ILE A 323 -7.03 -28.91 -5.12
C ILE A 323 -8.26 -29.67 -5.66
N PRO A 324 -9.31 -29.88 -4.83
CA PRO A 324 -10.51 -30.62 -5.24
C PRO A 324 -11.21 -30.00 -6.45
N HIS A 325 -11.76 -30.84 -7.34
CA HIS A 325 -12.44 -30.38 -8.58
C HIS A 325 -13.58 -29.40 -8.32
N LEU A 326 -14.34 -29.56 -7.22
CA LEU A 326 -15.39 -28.62 -6.85
C LEU A 326 -14.82 -27.21 -6.58
N ALA A 327 -13.69 -27.14 -5.88
CA ALA A 327 -13.00 -25.86 -5.64
C ALA A 327 -12.45 -25.26 -6.95
N GLN A 328 -11.87 -26.11 -7.83
CA GLN A 328 -11.42 -25.67 -9.16
C GLN A 328 -12.57 -25.06 -9.98
N ALA A 329 -13.74 -25.73 -10.02
CA ALA A 329 -14.92 -25.22 -10.74
C ALA A 329 -15.42 -23.90 -10.16
N PHE A 330 -15.48 -23.79 -8.83
CA PHE A 330 -15.89 -22.56 -8.14
C PHE A 330 -14.94 -21.39 -8.47
N PHE A 331 -13.63 -21.58 -8.30
CA PHE A 331 -12.65 -20.52 -8.54
C PHE A 331 -12.48 -20.18 -10.03
N SER A 332 -12.70 -21.13 -10.94
CA SER A 332 -12.79 -20.86 -12.37
C SER A 332 -13.95 -19.90 -12.68
N ALA A 333 -15.15 -20.21 -12.20
CA ALA A 333 -16.33 -19.35 -12.37
C ALA A 333 -16.12 -17.96 -11.74
N ALA A 334 -15.58 -17.89 -10.51
CA ALA A 334 -15.27 -16.63 -9.84
C ALA A 334 -14.26 -15.78 -10.63
N SER A 335 -13.23 -16.41 -11.20
CA SER A 335 -12.22 -15.76 -12.03
C SER A 335 -12.78 -15.20 -13.33
N MET A 336 -13.74 -15.89 -13.94
CA MET A 336 -14.45 -15.38 -15.12
C MET A 336 -15.35 -14.20 -14.80
N MET A 337 -15.94 -14.16 -13.60
CA MET A 337 -16.86 -13.07 -13.19
C MET A 337 -16.16 -11.71 -13.10
N VAL A 338 -14.86 -11.63 -12.81
CA VAL A 338 -14.14 -10.34 -12.74
C VAL A 338 -14.01 -9.65 -14.10
N ALA A 339 -14.19 -10.39 -15.20
CA ALA A 339 -14.23 -9.82 -16.54
C ALA A 339 -15.41 -8.85 -16.73
N ILE A 340 -16.54 -9.06 -16.02
CA ILE A 340 -17.74 -8.22 -16.15
C ILE A 340 -17.49 -6.77 -15.72
N PRO A 341 -17.06 -6.47 -14.48
CA PRO A 341 -16.76 -5.10 -14.08
C PRO A 341 -15.59 -4.48 -14.86
N THR A 342 -14.63 -5.28 -15.31
CA THR A 342 -13.55 -4.80 -16.18
C THR A 342 -14.10 -4.39 -17.55
N ALA A 343 -15.00 -5.18 -18.16
CA ALA A 343 -15.65 -4.85 -19.42
C ALA A 343 -16.46 -3.55 -19.33
N ILE A 344 -17.19 -3.31 -18.23
CA ILE A 344 -17.91 -2.05 -17.99
C ILE A 344 -16.95 -0.85 -18.11
N GLN A 345 -15.76 -0.92 -17.51
CA GLN A 345 -14.75 0.14 -17.60
C GLN A 345 -14.26 0.33 -19.04
N VAL A 346 -13.91 -0.77 -19.72
CA VAL A 346 -13.47 -0.75 -21.14
C VAL A 346 -14.54 -0.13 -22.05
N PHE A 347 -15.80 -0.51 -21.89
CA PHE A 347 -16.90 0.07 -22.67
C PHE A 347 -17.11 1.55 -22.35
N ALA A 348 -16.93 1.98 -21.12
CA ALA A 348 -17.00 3.39 -20.75
C ALA A 348 -15.91 4.22 -21.46
N TRP A 349 -14.68 3.71 -21.53
CA TRP A 349 -13.58 4.35 -22.25
C TRP A 349 -13.84 4.39 -23.76
N ILE A 350 -14.27 3.29 -24.37
CA ILE A 350 -14.64 3.24 -25.80
C ILE A 350 -15.79 4.21 -26.10
N ALA A 351 -16.85 4.24 -25.27
CA ALA A 351 -17.97 5.16 -25.44
C ALA A 351 -17.57 6.62 -25.31
N THR A 352 -16.58 6.92 -24.45
CA THR A 352 -16.02 8.27 -24.31
C THR A 352 -15.26 8.68 -25.56
N LEU A 353 -14.44 7.77 -26.12
CA LEU A 353 -13.71 7.97 -27.38
C LEU A 353 -14.68 8.17 -28.56
N TRP A 354 -15.65 7.28 -28.71
CA TRP A 354 -16.58 7.26 -29.85
C TRP A 354 -17.39 8.54 -29.97
N ASN A 355 -17.81 9.07 -28.87
CA ASN A 355 -18.62 10.30 -28.82
C ASN A 355 -17.79 11.58 -28.60
N GLY A 356 -16.46 11.47 -28.47
CA GLY A 356 -15.55 12.59 -28.20
C GLY A 356 -14.95 13.22 -29.45
N ARG A 357 -14.03 14.17 -29.20
CA ARG A 357 -13.17 14.79 -30.22
C ARG A 357 -11.72 14.56 -29.84
N PRO A 358 -11.15 13.39 -30.14
CA PRO A 358 -9.85 13.00 -29.63
C PRO A 358 -8.72 13.88 -30.17
N VAL A 359 -7.85 14.35 -29.26
CA VAL A 359 -6.63 15.07 -29.55
C VAL A 359 -5.44 14.16 -29.27
N TYR A 360 -4.65 13.88 -30.30
CA TYR A 360 -3.57 12.87 -30.25
C TYR A 360 -2.24 13.44 -29.73
N GLU A 361 -2.23 13.93 -28.49
CA GLU A 361 -1.01 14.29 -27.75
C GLU A 361 -0.37 13.03 -27.12
N PRO A 362 0.89 13.08 -26.65
CA PRO A 362 1.57 11.91 -26.07
C PRO A 362 0.76 11.15 -25.01
N PRO A 363 0.10 11.77 -23.99
CA PRO A 363 -0.69 11.03 -23.02
C PRO A 363 -1.80 10.20 -23.66
N MET A 364 -2.43 10.71 -24.72
CA MET A 364 -3.50 10.05 -25.44
C MET A 364 -3.00 8.84 -26.21
N LEU A 365 -1.80 8.89 -26.81
CA LEU A 365 -1.21 7.73 -27.49
C LEU A 365 -0.99 6.57 -26.53
N TRP A 366 -0.47 6.84 -25.33
CA TRP A 366 -0.28 5.84 -24.29
C TRP A 366 -1.62 5.27 -23.81
N ALA A 367 -2.67 6.09 -23.69
CA ALA A 367 -4.01 5.63 -23.34
C ALA A 367 -4.62 4.70 -24.41
N LEU A 368 -4.40 4.99 -25.69
CA LEU A 368 -4.85 4.12 -26.79
C LEU A 368 -4.04 2.81 -26.83
N GLY A 369 -2.72 2.89 -26.64
CA GLY A 369 -1.85 1.72 -26.53
C GLY A 369 -2.26 0.79 -25.39
N PHE A 370 -2.57 1.38 -24.21
CA PHE A 370 -3.16 0.65 -23.09
C PHE A 370 -4.42 -0.10 -23.51
N LEU A 371 -5.37 0.59 -24.11
CA LEU A 371 -6.67 0.00 -24.44
C LEU A 371 -6.52 -1.22 -25.36
N PHE A 372 -5.63 -1.13 -26.36
CA PHE A 372 -5.34 -2.23 -27.27
C PHE A 372 -4.70 -3.43 -26.57
N ILE A 373 -3.60 -3.18 -25.83
CA ILE A 373 -2.81 -4.26 -25.20
C ILE A 373 -3.59 -4.90 -24.03
N PHE A 374 -4.22 -4.08 -23.21
CA PHE A 374 -4.96 -4.57 -22.04
C PHE A 374 -6.17 -5.43 -22.42
N VAL A 375 -6.91 -5.07 -23.47
CA VAL A 375 -8.03 -5.90 -23.96
C VAL A 375 -7.51 -7.25 -24.46
N ALA A 376 -6.42 -7.27 -25.22
CA ALA A 376 -5.81 -8.52 -25.67
C ALA A 376 -5.34 -9.39 -24.48
N GLY A 377 -4.70 -8.77 -23.46
CA GLY A 377 -4.30 -9.44 -22.23
C GLY A 377 -5.48 -9.97 -21.42
N GLY A 378 -6.59 -9.22 -21.36
CA GLY A 378 -7.81 -9.65 -20.70
C GLY A 378 -8.44 -10.90 -21.35
N LEU A 379 -8.42 -10.99 -22.67
CA LEU A 379 -8.89 -12.18 -23.40
C LEU A 379 -8.05 -13.41 -23.08
N THR A 380 -6.73 -13.30 -23.06
CA THR A 380 -5.85 -14.41 -22.65
C THR A 380 -6.02 -14.77 -21.16
N GLY A 381 -6.39 -13.80 -20.31
CA GLY A 381 -6.74 -14.06 -18.92
C GLY A 381 -8.00 -14.88 -18.76
N VAL A 382 -9.04 -14.61 -19.57
CA VAL A 382 -10.25 -15.44 -19.58
C VAL A 382 -9.94 -16.87 -20.04
N MET A 383 -9.02 -17.05 -20.98
CA MET A 383 -8.56 -18.39 -21.38
C MET A 383 -7.90 -19.13 -20.19
N LEU A 384 -7.00 -18.48 -19.45
CA LEU A 384 -6.32 -19.04 -18.27
C LEU A 384 -7.27 -19.29 -17.09
N ALA A 385 -8.39 -18.57 -17.00
CA ALA A 385 -9.41 -18.82 -15.99
C ALA A 385 -10.15 -20.15 -16.19
N LEU A 386 -10.05 -20.75 -17.39
CA LEU A 386 -10.62 -22.07 -17.70
C LEU A 386 -9.65 -23.16 -17.27
N VAL A 387 -10.01 -23.97 -16.28
CA VAL A 387 -9.16 -25.04 -15.73
C VAL A 387 -8.57 -25.96 -16.81
N PRO A 388 -9.33 -26.50 -17.80
CA PRO A 388 -8.77 -27.38 -18.82
C PRO A 388 -7.75 -26.70 -19.74
N PHE A 389 -7.87 -25.39 -19.96
CA PHE A 389 -6.88 -24.63 -20.73
C PHE A 389 -5.64 -24.36 -19.89
N ASP A 390 -5.81 -23.92 -18.64
CA ASP A 390 -4.69 -23.66 -17.73
C ASP A 390 -3.82 -24.91 -17.52
N TRP A 391 -4.40 -26.08 -17.36
CA TRP A 391 -3.64 -27.32 -17.22
C TRP A 391 -2.66 -27.62 -18.36
N GLN A 392 -2.93 -27.08 -19.56
CA GLN A 392 -2.06 -27.30 -20.71
C GLN A 392 -0.97 -26.25 -20.86
N VAL A 393 -1.18 -25.06 -20.32
CA VAL A 393 -0.26 -23.92 -20.47
C VAL A 393 0.31 -23.41 -19.15
N HIS A 394 -0.09 -24.03 -18.03
CA HIS A 394 0.41 -23.65 -16.69
C HIS A 394 1.94 -23.73 -16.65
N ASP A 395 2.55 -22.72 -16.03
CA ASP A 395 4.03 -22.58 -15.95
C ASP A 395 4.77 -22.62 -17.31
N THR A 396 4.11 -22.24 -18.41
CA THR A 396 4.74 -22.02 -19.71
C THR A 396 4.95 -20.53 -20.01
N HIS A 397 5.62 -20.25 -21.14
CA HIS A 397 5.77 -18.89 -21.66
C HIS A 397 4.43 -18.24 -22.06
N PHE A 398 3.34 -19.00 -22.22
CA PHE A 398 2.00 -18.43 -22.41
C PHE A 398 1.56 -17.58 -21.20
N VAL A 399 1.77 -18.11 -20.00
CA VAL A 399 1.46 -17.38 -18.75
C VAL A 399 2.36 -16.13 -18.63
N VAL A 400 3.63 -16.23 -19.01
CA VAL A 400 4.56 -15.08 -19.02
C VAL A 400 4.09 -14.00 -19.98
N ALA A 401 3.67 -14.36 -21.18
CA ALA A 401 3.11 -13.44 -22.15
C ALA A 401 1.84 -12.76 -21.63
N HIS A 402 0.88 -13.56 -21.13
CA HIS A 402 -0.36 -13.06 -20.55
C HIS A 402 -0.11 -12.02 -19.46
N PHE A 403 0.67 -12.35 -18.43
CA PHE A 403 0.83 -11.41 -17.32
C PHE A 403 1.60 -10.14 -17.71
N HIS A 404 2.50 -10.18 -18.72
CA HIS A 404 3.10 -8.97 -19.25
C HIS A 404 2.08 -8.11 -20.03
N PHE A 405 1.14 -8.74 -20.78
CA PHE A 405 0.06 -8.00 -21.44
C PHE A 405 -0.82 -7.25 -20.44
N VAL A 406 -1.14 -7.86 -19.29
CA VAL A 406 -1.97 -7.21 -18.26
C VAL A 406 -1.16 -6.30 -17.31
N LEU A 407 0.14 -6.59 -17.05
CA LEU A 407 1.00 -5.73 -16.23
C LEU A 407 1.58 -4.57 -17.02
N VAL A 408 2.29 -4.82 -18.11
CA VAL A 408 2.88 -3.73 -18.89
C VAL A 408 1.76 -2.98 -19.62
N GLY A 409 0.85 -3.70 -20.28
CA GLY A 409 -0.32 -3.09 -20.90
C GLY A 409 -1.21 -2.39 -19.89
N GLY A 410 -1.61 -3.09 -18.84
CA GLY A 410 -2.59 -2.62 -17.84
C GLY A 410 -2.06 -1.63 -16.81
N MET A 411 -0.74 -1.57 -16.57
CA MET A 411 -0.15 -0.67 -15.58
C MET A 411 0.90 0.28 -16.18
N PHE A 412 1.90 -0.22 -16.91
CA PHE A 412 3.00 0.61 -17.39
C PHE A 412 2.56 1.60 -18.49
N PHE A 413 1.70 1.19 -19.44
CA PHE A 413 1.17 2.14 -20.44
C PHE A 413 0.35 3.26 -19.81
N PRO A 414 -0.60 3.02 -18.88
CA PRO A 414 -1.26 4.07 -18.14
C PRO A 414 -0.31 4.92 -17.29
N LEU A 415 0.71 4.30 -16.69
CA LEU A 415 1.75 5.01 -15.93
C LEU A 415 2.47 6.02 -16.83
N MET A 416 2.87 5.63 -18.03
CA MET A 416 3.51 6.52 -19.00
C MET A 416 2.56 7.62 -19.48
N ALA A 417 1.27 7.30 -19.68
CA ALA A 417 0.25 8.33 -19.93
C ALA A 417 0.21 9.34 -18.78
N GLY A 418 0.20 8.87 -17.53
CA GLY A 418 0.22 9.70 -16.33
C GLY A 418 1.50 10.53 -16.20
N ILE A 419 2.68 9.92 -16.41
CA ILE A 419 3.95 10.65 -16.39
C ILE A 419 3.91 11.81 -17.38
N TYR A 420 3.58 11.57 -18.65
CA TYR A 420 3.52 12.64 -19.66
C TYR A 420 2.40 13.66 -19.40
N TYR A 421 1.29 13.23 -18.80
CA TYR A 421 0.19 14.13 -18.44
C TYR A 421 0.55 15.06 -17.29
N TRP A 422 1.14 14.57 -16.21
CA TRP A 422 1.53 15.34 -15.03
C TRP A 422 2.99 15.84 -15.05
N LEU A 423 3.75 15.60 -16.13
CA LEU A 423 5.12 16.09 -16.25
C LEU A 423 5.24 17.62 -16.03
N PRO A 424 4.28 18.46 -16.51
CA PRO A 424 4.28 19.90 -16.20
C PRO A 424 4.12 20.21 -14.70
N HIS A 425 3.46 19.33 -13.93
CA HIS A 425 3.41 19.47 -12.48
C HIS A 425 4.78 19.28 -11.81
N PHE A 426 5.60 18.35 -12.32
CA PHE A 426 6.90 18.05 -11.72
C PHE A 426 7.95 19.13 -12.02
N SER A 427 7.86 19.79 -13.15
CA SER A 427 8.92 20.66 -13.68
C SER A 427 8.49 22.07 -14.05
N GLY A 428 7.20 22.34 -14.21
CA GLY A 428 6.68 23.56 -14.81
C GLY A 428 6.96 23.69 -16.32
N ARG A 429 7.33 22.58 -17.00
CA ARG A 429 7.73 22.56 -18.40
C ARG A 429 7.04 21.43 -19.17
N MET A 430 6.90 21.63 -20.49
CA MET A 430 6.31 20.64 -21.40
C MET A 430 7.35 19.67 -21.94
N PRO A 431 7.00 18.38 -22.17
CA PRO A 431 7.87 17.40 -22.81
C PRO A 431 8.09 17.69 -24.29
N ASN A 432 9.13 17.06 -24.90
CA ASN A 432 9.33 17.13 -26.33
C ASN A 432 8.38 16.15 -27.04
N ARG A 433 7.44 16.71 -27.83
CA ARG A 433 6.42 15.88 -28.51
C ARG A 433 7.01 14.81 -29.45
N SER A 434 8.13 15.10 -30.09
CA SER A 434 8.76 14.16 -31.03
C SER A 434 9.40 12.99 -30.29
N LEU A 435 10.21 13.25 -29.27
CA LEU A 435 10.83 12.20 -28.45
C LEU A 435 9.77 11.35 -27.73
N ALA A 436 8.73 11.98 -27.15
CA ALA A 436 7.62 11.29 -26.52
C ALA A 436 6.90 10.32 -27.47
N ARG A 437 6.67 10.73 -28.75
CA ARG A 437 6.06 9.87 -29.76
C ARG A 437 6.97 8.73 -30.21
N TRP A 438 8.26 8.99 -30.41
CA TRP A 438 9.23 7.94 -30.72
C TRP A 438 9.34 6.93 -29.58
N GLY A 439 9.43 7.39 -28.33
CA GLY A 439 9.43 6.50 -27.18
C GLY A 439 8.20 5.61 -27.14
N PHE A 440 7.01 6.17 -27.34
CA PHE A 440 5.76 5.40 -27.43
C PHE A 440 5.83 4.31 -28.51
N TRP A 441 6.15 4.66 -29.76
CA TRP A 441 6.14 3.69 -30.84
C TRP A 441 7.19 2.58 -30.68
N LEU A 442 8.39 2.92 -30.23
CA LEU A 442 9.43 1.93 -29.94
C LEU A 442 8.97 0.95 -28.85
N ILE A 443 8.38 1.45 -27.76
CA ILE A 443 7.88 0.59 -26.68
C ILE A 443 6.68 -0.23 -27.18
N PHE A 444 5.71 0.37 -27.86
CA PHE A 444 4.52 -0.32 -28.34
C PHE A 444 4.85 -1.43 -29.32
N ILE A 445 5.70 -1.15 -30.32
CA ILE A 445 6.13 -2.15 -31.31
C ILE A 445 6.99 -3.23 -30.63
N GLY A 446 8.01 -2.82 -29.86
CA GLY A 446 8.91 -3.74 -29.19
C GLY A 446 8.17 -4.67 -28.22
N PHE A 447 7.20 -4.15 -27.47
CA PHE A 447 6.35 -4.93 -26.57
C PHE A 447 5.55 -6.00 -27.32
N ASN A 448 4.84 -5.61 -28.39
CA ASN A 448 4.02 -6.54 -29.15
C ASN A 448 4.88 -7.62 -29.84
N VAL A 449 6.04 -7.26 -30.42
CA VAL A 449 6.98 -8.22 -31.01
C VAL A 449 7.50 -9.21 -29.95
N THR A 450 7.79 -8.73 -28.73
CA THR A 450 8.29 -9.57 -27.64
C THR A 450 7.25 -10.56 -27.16
N PHE A 451 6.05 -10.08 -26.83
CA PHE A 451 5.11 -10.85 -26.01
C PHE A 451 3.99 -11.53 -26.82
N ILE A 452 3.65 -11.08 -28.04
CA ILE A 452 2.71 -11.84 -28.91
C ILE A 452 3.32 -13.19 -29.26
N ILE A 453 4.56 -13.21 -29.75
CA ILE A 453 5.23 -14.46 -30.14
C ILE A 453 5.50 -15.36 -28.91
N MET A 454 5.62 -14.78 -27.71
CA MET A 454 5.82 -15.55 -26.49
C MET A 454 4.58 -16.39 -26.11
N HIS A 455 3.35 -15.99 -26.50
CA HIS A 455 2.17 -16.86 -26.37
C HIS A 455 2.32 -18.11 -27.24
N VAL A 456 2.82 -17.95 -28.46
CA VAL A 456 3.08 -19.08 -29.37
C VAL A 456 4.13 -20.00 -28.76
N THR A 457 5.23 -19.46 -28.25
CA THR A 457 6.30 -20.26 -27.63
C THR A 457 5.75 -21.08 -26.44
N GLY A 458 4.82 -20.51 -25.67
CA GLY A 458 4.15 -21.22 -24.58
C GLY A 458 3.19 -22.30 -25.05
N LEU A 459 2.44 -22.08 -26.15
CA LEU A 459 1.58 -23.11 -26.77
C LEU A 459 2.40 -24.26 -27.39
N LEU A 460 3.64 -24.00 -27.76
CA LEU A 460 4.61 -25.03 -28.20
C LEU A 460 5.24 -25.76 -27.00
N GLY A 461 4.79 -25.47 -25.75
CA GLY A 461 5.18 -26.19 -24.55
C GLY A 461 6.46 -25.69 -23.85
N MET A 462 7.05 -24.55 -24.26
CA MET A 462 8.24 -24.03 -23.59
C MET A 462 7.92 -23.66 -22.14
N PRO A 463 8.54 -24.31 -21.11
CA PRO A 463 8.37 -23.93 -19.72
C PRO A 463 8.97 -22.55 -19.41
N ARG A 464 8.39 -21.83 -18.47
CA ARG A 464 9.02 -20.63 -17.91
C ARG A 464 10.15 -21.01 -16.94
N ARG A 465 11.08 -20.09 -16.66
CA ARG A 465 12.17 -20.24 -15.68
C ARG A 465 13.24 -21.28 -16.04
N ILE A 466 13.31 -21.72 -17.26
CA ILE A 466 14.43 -22.52 -17.74
C ILE A 466 15.56 -21.58 -18.16
N TYR A 467 16.81 -21.93 -17.80
CA TYR A 467 17.97 -21.08 -18.09
C TYR A 467 18.48 -21.25 -19.53
N THR A 468 18.20 -22.39 -20.17
CA THR A 468 18.53 -22.69 -21.55
C THR A 468 17.57 -23.72 -22.12
N TYR A 469 17.65 -24.00 -23.42
CA TYR A 469 16.85 -24.99 -24.11
C TYR A 469 17.65 -25.62 -25.28
N GLU A 470 17.26 -26.84 -25.71
CA GLU A 470 17.90 -27.55 -26.80
C GLU A 470 17.42 -27.04 -28.17
N ALA A 471 18.28 -27.12 -29.18
CA ALA A 471 17.92 -26.82 -30.56
C ALA A 471 16.87 -27.78 -31.11
N ASN A 472 16.11 -27.35 -32.11
CA ASN A 472 15.08 -28.14 -32.82
C ASN A 472 13.80 -28.47 -32.03
N LEU A 473 13.55 -27.80 -30.88
CA LEU A 473 12.28 -27.86 -30.15
C LEU A 473 11.20 -26.95 -30.75
N GLY A 474 11.53 -26.19 -31.81
CA GLY A 474 10.62 -25.18 -32.38
C GLY A 474 10.57 -23.86 -31.64
N TRP A 475 11.43 -23.65 -30.63
CA TRP A 475 11.46 -22.46 -29.80
C TRP A 475 12.50 -21.43 -30.22
N ASP A 476 13.42 -21.79 -31.13
CA ASP A 476 14.59 -21.02 -31.54
C ASP A 476 14.20 -19.68 -32.19
N ILE A 477 13.39 -19.73 -33.25
CA ILE A 477 12.93 -18.53 -33.96
C ILE A 477 12.02 -17.66 -33.08
N PRO A 478 11.00 -18.20 -32.37
CA PRO A 478 10.18 -17.40 -31.46
C PRO A 478 10.99 -16.67 -30.36
N ASN A 479 11.98 -17.34 -29.79
CA ASN A 479 12.82 -16.71 -28.76
C ASN A 479 13.73 -15.61 -29.32
N MET A 480 14.28 -15.80 -30.51
CA MET A 480 15.07 -14.77 -31.20
C MET A 480 14.21 -13.54 -31.49
N ILE A 481 13.00 -13.71 -32.05
CA ILE A 481 12.06 -12.60 -32.32
C ILE A 481 11.70 -11.89 -31.05
N SER A 482 11.36 -12.62 -29.98
CA SER A 482 11.04 -12.08 -28.68
C SER A 482 12.21 -11.26 -28.10
N SER A 483 13.45 -11.72 -28.26
CA SER A 483 14.65 -11.01 -27.79
C SER A 483 14.90 -9.73 -28.60
N VAL A 484 14.79 -9.75 -29.89
CA VAL A 484 14.89 -8.53 -30.73
C VAL A 484 13.83 -7.50 -30.32
N GLY A 485 12.57 -7.95 -30.14
CA GLY A 485 11.50 -7.07 -29.66
C GLY A 485 11.83 -6.40 -28.33
N SER A 486 12.43 -7.15 -27.40
CA SER A 486 12.81 -6.61 -26.08
C SER A 486 13.90 -5.53 -26.16
N PHE A 487 14.88 -5.64 -27.08
CA PHE A 487 15.87 -4.60 -27.31
C PHE A 487 15.26 -3.34 -27.95
N ILE A 488 14.28 -3.49 -28.86
CA ILE A 488 13.53 -2.34 -29.39
C ILE A 488 12.76 -1.63 -28.26
N MET A 489 12.12 -2.39 -27.38
CA MET A 489 11.42 -1.84 -26.23
C MET A 489 12.39 -1.10 -25.26
N ALA A 490 13.56 -1.67 -25.00
CA ALA A 490 14.60 -1.04 -24.18
C ALA A 490 15.09 0.29 -24.79
N ALA A 491 15.27 0.35 -26.11
CA ALA A 491 15.59 1.60 -26.83
C ALA A 491 14.47 2.65 -26.66
N GLY A 492 13.21 2.21 -26.65
CA GLY A 492 12.06 3.07 -26.39
C GLY A 492 12.07 3.63 -24.96
N VAL A 493 12.36 2.79 -23.95
CA VAL A 493 12.51 3.23 -22.55
C VAL A 493 13.64 4.26 -22.43
N ALA A 494 14.80 4.02 -23.05
CA ALA A 494 15.91 4.95 -23.07
C ALA A 494 15.52 6.30 -23.74
N THR A 495 14.71 6.27 -24.79
CA THR A 495 14.19 7.46 -25.47
C THR A 495 13.26 8.29 -24.57
N CYS A 496 12.32 7.62 -23.86
CA CYS A 496 11.45 8.28 -22.89
C CYS A 496 12.24 8.88 -21.74
N LEU A 497 13.23 8.17 -21.19
CA LEU A 497 14.09 8.64 -20.13
C LEU A 497 14.90 9.87 -20.57
N LEU A 498 15.44 9.84 -21.79
CA LEU A 498 16.13 10.97 -22.38
C LEU A 498 15.23 12.21 -22.51
N ASP A 499 13.97 12.03 -22.98
CA ASP A 499 12.99 13.13 -23.04
C ASP A 499 12.70 13.69 -21.66
N ILE A 500 12.44 12.82 -20.66
CA ILE A 500 12.19 13.24 -19.28
C ILE A 500 13.39 14.02 -18.71
N ILE A 501 14.61 13.62 -18.96
CA ILE A 501 15.82 14.33 -18.47
C ILE A 501 15.98 15.68 -19.20
N LEU A 502 15.84 15.68 -20.50
CA LEU A 502 16.05 16.89 -21.31
C LEU A 502 14.98 17.96 -21.07
N HIS A 503 13.73 17.57 -20.85
CA HIS A 503 12.65 18.55 -20.67
C HIS A 503 12.84 19.41 -19.41
N PHE A 504 13.43 18.88 -18.32
CA PHE A 504 13.72 19.66 -17.10
C PHE A 504 14.58 20.88 -17.39
N ARG A 505 15.45 20.81 -18.40
CA ARG A 505 16.36 21.91 -18.76
C ARG A 505 15.90 22.68 -20.01
N PHE A 506 15.42 21.97 -21.03
CA PHE A 506 15.17 22.52 -22.38
C PHE A 506 13.69 22.59 -22.76
N GLY A 507 12.77 22.01 -21.96
CA GLY A 507 11.34 22.04 -22.22
C GLY A 507 10.79 23.48 -22.21
N GLU A 508 9.78 23.74 -23.02
CA GLU A 508 9.03 25.00 -23.01
C GLU A 508 8.32 25.19 -21.67
N ARG A 509 8.20 26.42 -21.19
CA ARG A 509 7.43 26.66 -19.96
C ARG A 509 5.97 26.31 -20.19
N ALA A 510 5.42 25.51 -19.27
CA ALA A 510 4.03 25.13 -19.31
C ALA A 510 3.13 26.34 -19.00
N LYS A 511 2.02 26.47 -19.71
CA LYS A 511 0.92 27.36 -19.32
C LYS A 511 0.23 26.78 -18.09
N ARG A 512 -0.50 27.62 -17.35
CA ARG A 512 -1.45 27.13 -16.34
C ARG A 512 -2.44 26.20 -17.02
N ASN A 513 -2.69 25.02 -16.46
CA ASN A 513 -3.57 24.01 -17.04
C ASN A 513 -3.37 23.79 -18.56
N PRO A 514 -2.22 23.27 -19.00
CA PRO A 514 -1.86 23.21 -20.42
C PRO A 514 -2.75 22.28 -21.25
N TRP A 515 -3.46 21.38 -20.60
CA TRP A 515 -4.34 20.39 -21.23
C TRP A 515 -5.82 20.78 -21.20
N ASN A 516 -6.17 21.92 -20.59
CA ASN A 516 -7.56 22.27 -20.29
C ASN A 516 -8.28 21.17 -19.51
N ALA A 517 -7.62 20.65 -18.49
CA ALA A 517 -8.13 19.60 -17.61
C ALA A 517 -9.20 20.15 -16.66
N ASP A 518 -10.03 19.27 -16.13
CA ASP A 518 -11.22 19.58 -15.35
C ASP A 518 -11.06 19.44 -13.83
N THR A 519 -9.98 18.77 -13.36
CA THR A 519 -9.79 18.41 -11.96
C THR A 519 -8.94 19.44 -11.19
N LEU A 520 -9.12 19.49 -9.84
CA LEU A 520 -8.52 20.51 -8.96
C LEU A 520 -6.99 20.50 -8.92
N ASP A 521 -6.33 19.38 -9.20
CA ASP A 521 -4.87 19.29 -9.28
C ASP A 521 -4.30 20.31 -10.28
N TRP A 522 -5.01 20.62 -11.37
CA TRP A 522 -4.62 21.62 -12.36
C TRP A 522 -4.95 23.06 -11.97
N SER A 523 -5.57 23.28 -10.81
CA SER A 523 -5.73 24.62 -10.25
C SER A 523 -4.57 25.08 -9.37
N THR A 524 -3.57 24.23 -9.14
CA THR A 524 -2.34 24.57 -8.41
C THR A 524 -1.33 25.32 -9.31
N SER A 525 -0.32 25.94 -8.70
CA SER A 525 0.84 26.46 -9.46
C SER A 525 1.62 25.32 -10.14
N LEU A 526 2.43 25.64 -11.16
CA LEU A 526 3.30 24.68 -11.86
C LEU A 526 4.77 25.13 -11.76
N PRO A 527 5.63 24.41 -11.00
CA PRO A 527 5.32 23.30 -10.08
C PRO A 527 4.45 23.70 -8.89
N PRO A 528 3.71 22.75 -8.25
CA PRO A 528 2.89 23.05 -7.10
C PRO A 528 3.69 23.50 -5.88
N SER A 529 3.16 24.49 -5.15
CA SER A 529 3.67 24.86 -3.84
C SER A 529 3.51 23.75 -2.82
N ALA A 530 4.29 23.78 -1.73
CA ALA A 530 4.22 22.77 -0.67
C ALA A 530 2.87 22.71 0.07
N TYR A 531 2.07 23.78 -0.02
CA TYR A 531 0.73 23.90 0.56
C TYR A 531 -0.40 23.66 -0.45
N ASN A 532 -0.13 23.34 -1.70
CA ASN A 532 -1.05 23.18 -2.83
C ASN A 532 -1.92 24.40 -3.10
N PHE A 533 -2.74 24.82 -2.12
CA PHE A 533 -3.75 25.85 -2.21
C PHE A 533 -3.53 26.90 -1.12
N ALA A 534 -3.38 28.16 -1.52
CA ALA A 534 -3.30 29.29 -0.58
C ALA A 534 -4.61 29.40 0.24
N THR A 535 -5.74 29.20 -0.43
CA THR A 535 -7.05 29.05 0.20
C THR A 535 -7.72 27.78 -0.28
N LEU A 536 -8.48 27.11 0.60
CA LEU A 536 -9.09 25.83 0.27
C LEU A 536 -10.37 26.04 -0.54
N PRO A 537 -10.46 25.53 -1.80
CA PRO A 537 -11.59 25.76 -2.68
C PRO A 537 -12.89 25.14 -2.14
N GLU A 538 -14.03 25.68 -2.55
CA GLU A 538 -15.33 25.02 -2.44
C GLU A 538 -15.62 24.29 -3.75
N CYS A 539 -15.99 23.02 -3.69
CA CYS A 539 -16.18 22.20 -4.88
C CYS A 539 -17.48 21.38 -4.79
N SER A 540 -18.47 21.74 -5.61
CA SER A 540 -19.75 21.04 -5.73
C SER A 540 -19.97 20.40 -7.09
N SER A 541 -18.91 20.26 -7.89
CA SER A 541 -18.92 19.68 -9.24
C SER A 541 -17.89 18.56 -9.38
N ARG A 542 -18.10 17.67 -10.37
CA ARG A 542 -17.11 16.69 -10.83
C ARG A 542 -16.05 17.29 -11.74
N HIS A 543 -16.36 18.42 -12.36
CA HIS A 543 -15.56 19.10 -13.38
C HIS A 543 -15.32 20.57 -12.98
N PRO A 544 -14.70 20.81 -11.80
CA PRO A 544 -14.64 22.13 -11.19
C PRO A 544 -14.01 23.19 -12.08
N LEU A 545 -13.00 22.87 -12.88
CA LEU A 545 -12.32 23.82 -13.75
C LEU A 545 -13.05 24.04 -15.10
N TRP A 546 -13.86 23.09 -15.54
CA TRP A 546 -14.72 23.28 -16.71
C TRP A 546 -15.96 24.10 -16.37
N ASP A 547 -16.53 23.90 -15.17
CA ASP A 547 -17.72 24.60 -14.71
C ASP A 547 -17.40 26.02 -14.19
N ASN A 548 -16.18 26.23 -13.64
CA ASN A 548 -15.71 27.51 -13.15
C ASN A 548 -14.25 27.80 -13.60
N PRO A 549 -14.06 28.41 -14.77
CA PRO A 549 -12.71 28.73 -15.29
C PRO A 549 -11.89 29.66 -14.40
N ASP A 550 -12.55 30.52 -13.60
CA ASP A 550 -11.90 31.51 -12.73
C ASP A 550 -11.50 30.93 -11.36
N LEU A 551 -11.82 29.67 -11.09
CA LEU A 551 -11.60 29.03 -9.80
C LEU A 551 -10.14 29.14 -9.32
N GLN A 552 -9.18 28.94 -10.22
CA GLN A 552 -7.76 29.05 -9.88
C GLN A 552 -7.40 30.47 -9.41
N THR A 553 -7.88 31.48 -10.11
CA THR A 553 -7.63 32.88 -9.76
C THR A 553 -8.23 33.23 -8.40
N THR A 554 -9.46 32.78 -8.13
CA THR A 554 -10.11 33.03 -6.83
C THR A 554 -9.42 32.32 -5.66
N ILE A 555 -8.82 31.14 -5.87
CA ILE A 555 -8.01 30.42 -4.88
C ILE A 555 -6.75 31.24 -4.54
N GLU A 556 -6.05 31.75 -5.56
CA GLU A 556 -4.79 32.51 -5.40
C GLU A 556 -5.01 33.87 -4.72
N HIS A 557 -6.16 34.52 -4.96
CA HIS A 557 -6.50 35.82 -4.37
C HIS A 557 -7.17 35.73 -3.00
N GLY A 558 -7.20 34.56 -2.35
CA GLY A 558 -7.65 34.43 -0.96
C GLY A 558 -9.18 34.42 -0.78
N HIS A 559 -9.97 34.14 -1.82
CA HIS A 559 -11.43 34.20 -1.77
C HIS A 559 -12.12 32.97 -1.13
N HIS A 560 -11.34 31.96 -0.67
CA HIS A 560 -11.86 30.72 -0.11
C HIS A 560 -11.44 30.51 1.35
N GLY A 561 -11.77 29.35 1.93
CA GLY A 561 -11.57 29.07 3.35
C GLY A 561 -10.11 28.92 3.77
N LEU A 562 -9.81 29.11 5.04
CA LEU A 562 -8.48 29.06 5.65
C LEU A 562 -7.43 29.95 4.97
N ALA A 563 -7.83 31.19 4.66
CA ALA A 563 -6.98 32.18 4.01
C ALA A 563 -5.84 32.71 4.90
N THR A 564 -5.90 32.50 6.21
CA THR A 564 -4.90 32.99 7.18
C THR A 564 -4.12 31.81 7.77
N ILE A 565 -2.85 32.06 8.11
CA ILE A 565 -2.03 31.14 8.89
C ILE A 565 -2.16 31.52 10.35
N ASP A 566 -2.94 30.76 11.11
CA ASP A 566 -3.09 30.97 12.54
C ASP A 566 -1.87 30.40 13.29
N HIS A 567 -1.17 31.26 14.02
CA HIS A 567 -0.01 30.93 14.87
C HIS A 567 1.08 30.08 14.19
N GLY A 568 1.29 30.19 12.88
CA GLY A 568 2.28 29.44 12.10
C GLY A 568 1.97 27.94 11.98
N ARG A 569 0.70 27.56 12.02
CA ARG A 569 0.25 26.15 11.97
C ARG A 569 -0.09 25.71 10.55
N ARG A 570 0.17 24.43 10.28
CA ARG A 570 -0.28 23.77 9.06
C ARG A 570 -1.69 23.25 9.27
N GLU A 571 -2.65 23.66 8.45
CA GLU A 571 -4.07 23.36 8.62
C GLU A 571 -4.73 22.94 7.32
N THR A 572 -5.71 22.03 7.45
CA THR A 572 -6.62 21.63 6.37
C THR A 572 -8.02 21.37 6.94
N TRP A 573 -9.05 21.24 6.05
CA TRP A 573 -10.39 20.88 6.49
C TRP A 573 -10.51 19.42 6.91
N GLY A 574 -11.22 19.17 8.02
CA GLY A 574 -11.82 17.88 8.34
C GLY A 574 -13.30 17.87 7.93
N THR A 575 -13.69 16.92 7.07
CA THR A 575 -15.04 16.92 6.48
C THR A 575 -15.80 15.63 6.76
N ASP A 576 -17.12 15.72 6.60
CA ASP A 576 -18.02 14.58 6.68
C ASP A 576 -17.72 13.57 5.55
N PRO A 577 -17.61 12.26 5.86
CA PRO A 577 -17.24 11.24 4.90
C PRO A 577 -18.20 11.08 3.70
N LEU A 578 -19.45 11.46 3.83
CA LEU A 578 -20.45 11.28 2.78
C LEU A 578 -20.73 12.59 2.03
N THR A 579 -20.90 13.67 2.77
CA THR A 579 -21.45 14.93 2.22
C THR A 579 -20.40 15.97 1.88
N GLY A 580 -19.15 15.84 2.40
CA GLY A 580 -18.12 16.86 2.25
C GLY A 580 -18.39 18.16 3.04
N LYS A 581 -19.31 18.16 4.01
CA LYS A 581 -19.52 19.31 4.93
C LYS A 581 -18.35 19.41 5.90
N VAL A 582 -17.85 20.63 6.11
CA VAL A 582 -16.78 20.89 7.08
C VAL A 582 -17.29 20.56 8.50
N ARG A 583 -16.51 19.78 9.23
CA ARG A 583 -16.79 19.39 10.63
C ARG A 583 -15.75 19.91 11.61
N GLU A 584 -14.51 20.03 11.17
CA GLU A 584 -13.38 20.35 12.03
C GLU A 584 -12.22 20.96 11.22
N ILE A 585 -11.29 21.58 11.92
CA ILE A 585 -9.98 21.99 11.38
C ILE A 585 -8.96 20.97 11.85
N ILE A 586 -8.20 20.41 10.91
CA ILE A 586 -7.13 19.45 11.18
C ILE A 586 -5.79 20.18 11.21
N HIS A 587 -5.10 20.12 12.36
CA HIS A 587 -3.71 20.54 12.46
C HIS A 587 -2.80 19.41 11.98
N LEU A 588 -1.89 19.73 11.06
CA LEU A 588 -0.93 18.80 10.49
C LEU A 588 0.46 19.03 11.11
N PRO A 589 1.22 17.97 11.41
CA PRO A 589 2.57 18.09 11.95
C PRO A 589 3.54 18.64 10.91
N GLY A 590 4.53 19.40 11.37
CA GLY A 590 5.63 19.88 10.53
C GLY A 590 6.73 18.84 10.31
N ASN A 591 7.80 19.28 9.61
CA ASN A 591 9.00 18.50 9.32
C ASN A 591 9.64 17.91 10.59
N SER A 592 10.18 16.69 10.50
CA SER A 592 10.71 15.97 11.66
C SER A 592 11.75 14.93 11.25
N TRP A 593 12.77 14.71 12.09
CA TRP A 593 13.73 13.63 11.97
C TRP A 593 13.19 12.26 12.42
N LEU A 594 12.11 12.24 13.20
CA LEU A 594 11.61 11.02 13.83
C LEU A 594 11.21 9.92 12.85
N PRO A 595 10.52 10.21 11.72
CA PRO A 595 10.24 9.19 10.71
C PRO A 595 11.49 8.54 10.12
N PHE A 596 12.52 9.35 9.82
CA PHE A 596 13.79 8.87 9.30
C PHE A 596 14.52 7.96 10.29
N PHE A 597 14.70 8.40 11.54
CA PHE A 597 15.43 7.61 12.53
C PHE A 597 14.65 6.36 12.98
N ALA A 598 13.32 6.41 13.04
CA ALA A 598 12.50 5.23 13.31
C ALA A 598 12.69 4.17 12.21
N ALA A 599 12.62 4.56 10.93
CA ALA A 599 12.83 3.66 9.81
C ALA A 599 14.28 3.14 9.76
N LEU A 600 15.28 3.98 10.04
CA LEU A 600 16.68 3.58 10.09
C LEU A 600 16.95 2.56 11.20
N ALA A 601 16.38 2.75 12.40
CA ALA A 601 16.49 1.79 13.49
C ALA A 601 15.79 0.45 13.15
N THR A 602 14.64 0.49 12.44
CA THR A 602 13.97 -0.71 11.95
C THR A 602 14.79 -1.42 10.87
N ALA A 603 15.46 -0.68 9.97
CA ALA A 603 16.42 -1.25 9.02
C ALA A 603 17.59 -1.92 9.75
N GLY A 604 18.13 -1.27 10.78
CA GLY A 604 19.16 -1.84 11.65
C GLY A 604 18.71 -3.14 12.33
N LEU A 605 17.46 -3.22 12.78
CA LEU A 605 16.84 -4.46 13.28
C LEU A 605 16.88 -5.57 12.22
N CYS A 606 16.40 -5.31 11.00
CA CYS A 606 16.39 -6.28 9.91
C CYS A 606 17.81 -6.78 9.57
N ILE A 607 18.77 -5.86 9.45
CA ILE A 607 20.17 -6.21 9.17
C ILE A 607 20.77 -7.05 10.29
N CYS A 608 20.48 -6.74 11.55
CA CYS A 608 20.97 -7.51 12.70
C CYS A 608 20.34 -8.92 12.75
N LEU A 609 19.06 -9.08 12.36
CA LEU A 609 18.43 -10.39 12.23
C LEU A 609 19.08 -11.20 11.11
N LEU A 610 19.29 -10.63 9.92
CA LEU A 610 20.02 -11.26 8.80
C LEU A 610 21.42 -11.71 9.18
N SER A 611 22.13 -10.89 9.97
CA SER A 611 23.50 -11.18 10.44
C SER A 611 23.53 -12.04 11.70
N LYS A 612 22.38 -12.46 12.24
CA LYS A 612 22.23 -13.26 13.47
C LYS A 612 22.80 -12.59 14.73
N PHE A 613 22.91 -11.24 14.73
CA PHE A 613 23.31 -10.46 15.91
C PHE A 613 22.12 -10.14 16.81
N TYR A 614 21.50 -11.17 17.41
CA TYR A 614 20.21 -11.07 18.10
C TYR A 614 20.20 -10.05 19.26
N THR A 615 21.29 -9.95 20.03
CA THR A 615 21.39 -8.96 21.11
C THR A 615 21.33 -7.51 20.57
N VAL A 616 22.00 -7.24 19.45
CA VAL A 616 21.95 -5.92 18.81
C VAL A 616 20.59 -5.69 18.15
N ALA A 617 19.97 -6.73 17.62
CA ALA A 617 18.61 -6.67 17.08
C ALA A 617 17.60 -6.20 18.15
N ILE A 618 17.69 -6.72 19.39
CA ILE A 618 16.85 -6.25 20.52
C ILE A 618 17.10 -4.77 20.80
N ILE A 619 18.37 -4.32 20.81
CA ILE A 619 18.70 -2.90 21.02
C ILE A 619 18.11 -2.03 19.91
N MET A 620 18.16 -2.46 18.64
CA MET A 620 17.59 -1.76 17.51
C MET A 620 16.04 -1.70 17.60
N ALA A 621 15.39 -2.80 18.00
CA ALA A 621 13.95 -2.84 18.24
C ALA A 621 13.51 -1.85 19.32
N LEU A 622 14.23 -1.81 20.45
CA LEU A 622 13.99 -0.86 21.55
C LEU A 622 14.22 0.59 21.08
N THR A 623 15.25 0.82 20.27
CA THR A 623 15.58 2.14 19.70
C THR A 623 14.47 2.60 18.73
N SER A 624 14.01 1.74 17.83
CA SER A 624 12.86 2.04 16.96
C SER A 624 11.62 2.36 17.77
N THR A 625 11.30 1.53 18.77
CA THR A 625 10.17 1.76 19.68
C THR A 625 10.28 3.11 20.41
N ALA A 626 11.47 3.49 20.87
CA ALA A 626 11.69 4.79 21.54
C ALA A 626 11.42 5.96 20.58
N PHE A 627 11.86 5.89 19.30
CA PHE A 627 11.55 6.92 18.30
C PHE A 627 10.05 6.97 18.00
N LEU A 628 9.35 5.84 17.90
CA LEU A 628 7.91 5.79 17.67
C LEU A 628 7.11 6.37 18.87
N LEU A 629 7.53 6.07 20.11
CA LEU A 629 6.92 6.65 21.32
C LEU A 629 7.17 8.17 21.39
N ARG A 630 8.38 8.62 21.05
CA ARG A 630 8.68 10.05 20.96
C ARG A 630 7.84 10.75 19.89
N TRP A 631 7.69 10.13 18.74
CA TRP A 631 6.81 10.62 17.68
C TRP A 631 5.35 10.70 18.13
N SER A 632 4.84 9.65 18.76
CA SER A 632 3.47 9.64 19.31
C SER A 632 3.27 10.73 20.38
N TRP A 633 4.31 11.02 21.18
CA TRP A 633 4.29 12.12 22.13
C TRP A 633 4.18 13.49 21.46
N GLU A 634 4.90 13.72 20.37
CA GLU A 634 4.90 15.02 19.66
C GLU A 634 3.64 15.27 18.81
N ASN A 635 3.04 14.22 18.26
CA ASN A 635 1.86 14.36 17.40
C ASN A 635 0.55 14.62 18.15
N GLY A 636 0.51 14.35 19.44
CA GLY A 636 -0.69 14.55 20.24
C GLY A 636 -0.99 16.01 20.52
N ALA A 637 -2.16 16.27 21.12
CA ALA A 637 -2.57 17.58 21.56
C ALA A 637 -1.57 18.18 22.57
N HIS A 638 -1.38 19.50 22.56
CA HIS A 638 -0.53 20.25 23.48
C HIS A 638 -1.34 21.27 24.27
N PRO A 639 -1.01 21.54 25.55
CA PRO A 639 -1.75 22.50 26.38
C PRO A 639 -1.68 23.94 25.85
N ARG A 640 -0.63 24.26 25.06
CA ARG A 640 -0.44 25.57 24.42
C ARG A 640 -1.33 25.83 23.20
N ALA A 641 -2.15 24.86 22.79
CA ALA A 641 -3.28 25.14 21.90
C ALA A 641 -4.30 25.97 22.71
N ALA A 642 -4.08 27.28 22.73
CA ALA A 642 -4.67 28.30 23.60
C ALA A 642 -6.07 27.97 24.14
N PRO A 643 -6.28 28.03 25.50
CA PRO A 643 -7.62 28.05 26.11
C PRO A 643 -8.45 29.24 25.63
N ASN A 644 -7.81 30.27 25.05
CA ASN A 644 -8.38 31.60 24.75
C ASN A 644 -8.43 31.93 23.25
N ALA A 645 -8.22 30.97 22.31
CA ALA A 645 -8.74 31.19 20.97
C ALA A 645 -10.27 31.30 21.13
N GLN A 646 -10.80 32.50 21.19
CA GLN A 646 -12.23 32.76 21.11
C GLN A 646 -12.73 31.98 19.89
N VAL A 647 -13.45 30.88 20.16
CA VAL A 647 -14.25 30.20 19.14
C VAL A 647 -15.27 31.23 18.73
N VAL A 648 -15.06 31.87 17.61
CA VAL A 648 -16.08 32.72 17.01
C VAL A 648 -17.28 31.81 16.79
N GLU A 649 -18.42 32.19 17.26
CA GLU A 649 -19.66 31.42 17.13
C GLU A 649 -19.89 31.14 15.66
N GLY A 650 -19.76 29.86 15.23
CA GLY A 650 -19.83 29.42 13.83
C GLY A 650 -18.55 28.83 13.23
N ASP A 651 -17.37 28.94 13.87
CA ASP A 651 -16.13 28.32 13.38
C ASP A 651 -16.06 26.82 13.74
N PRO A 652 -15.61 25.96 12.80
CA PRO A 652 -15.45 24.53 13.08
C PRO A 652 -14.42 24.30 14.19
N PRO A 653 -14.66 23.36 15.12
CA PRO A 653 -13.71 23.06 16.20
C PRO A 653 -12.42 22.44 15.67
N LEU A 654 -11.34 22.52 16.44
CA LEU A 654 -10.13 21.75 16.17
C LEU A 654 -10.40 20.24 16.30
N HIS A 655 -9.78 19.42 15.45
CA HIS A 655 -9.91 17.96 15.49
C HIS A 655 -9.56 17.35 16.86
N SER A 656 -8.64 17.97 17.62
CA SER A 656 -8.28 17.53 18.98
C SER A 656 -9.41 17.67 19.99
N ARG A 657 -10.39 18.54 19.72
CA ARG A 657 -11.57 18.77 20.57
C ARG A 657 -12.78 17.91 20.18
N THR A 658 -12.72 17.19 19.08
CA THR A 658 -13.77 16.30 18.62
C THR A 658 -13.59 14.89 19.17
N HIS A 659 -14.67 14.09 19.20
CA HIS A 659 -14.60 12.67 19.58
C HIS A 659 -14.26 11.74 18.43
N ASP A 660 -14.32 12.21 17.20
CA ASP A 660 -14.19 11.43 15.95
C ASP A 660 -13.13 12.01 15.01
N GLY A 661 -12.01 12.44 15.55
CA GLY A 661 -10.90 12.98 14.78
C GLY A 661 -10.20 11.94 13.87
N PRO A 662 -9.31 12.39 12.96
CA PRO A 662 -8.66 11.52 11.96
C PRO A 662 -7.90 10.34 12.57
N GLY A 663 -7.28 10.52 13.74
CA GLY A 663 -6.57 9.43 14.43
C GLY A 663 -7.45 8.25 14.82
N LEU A 664 -8.75 8.48 15.13
CA LEU A 664 -9.69 7.39 15.38
C LEU A 664 -10.01 6.61 14.09
N TRP A 665 -10.10 7.31 12.95
CA TRP A 665 -10.26 6.68 11.65
C TRP A 665 -9.01 5.89 11.27
N GLY A 666 -7.82 6.46 11.47
CA GLY A 666 -6.55 5.76 11.27
C GLY A 666 -6.48 4.48 12.09
N MET A 667 -6.85 4.53 13.38
CA MET A 667 -6.91 3.35 14.24
C MET A 667 -7.90 2.30 13.72
N LYS A 668 -9.10 2.69 13.29
CA LYS A 668 -10.09 1.74 12.73
C LYS A 668 -9.54 1.02 11.49
N VAL A 669 -8.91 1.75 10.58
CA VAL A 669 -8.33 1.17 9.35
C VAL A 669 -7.13 0.29 9.67
N THR A 670 -6.26 0.69 10.60
CA THR A 670 -5.14 -0.13 11.11
C THR A 670 -5.65 -1.44 11.73
N LEU A 671 -6.75 -1.39 12.51
CA LEU A 671 -7.35 -2.58 13.09
C LEU A 671 -8.00 -3.49 12.04
N LEU A 672 -8.44 -2.99 10.90
CA LEU A 672 -8.87 -3.82 9.77
C LEU A 672 -7.68 -4.59 9.18
N ALA A 673 -6.53 -3.95 8.98
CA ALA A 673 -5.30 -4.61 8.52
C ALA A 673 -4.84 -5.70 9.52
N ASN A 674 -4.78 -5.35 10.82
CA ASN A 674 -4.47 -6.34 11.86
C ASN A 674 -5.50 -7.48 11.91
N GLY A 675 -6.78 -7.17 11.69
CA GLY A 675 -7.85 -8.16 11.61
C GLY A 675 -7.65 -9.12 10.45
N SER A 676 -7.23 -8.63 9.28
CA SER A 676 -6.88 -9.47 8.13
C SER A 676 -5.70 -10.40 8.45
N LEU A 677 -4.64 -9.89 9.09
CA LEU A 677 -3.51 -10.70 9.54
C LEU A 677 -3.94 -11.79 10.54
N PHE A 678 -4.74 -11.42 11.54
CA PHE A 678 -5.24 -12.37 12.53
C PHE A 678 -6.15 -13.43 11.92
N LEU A 679 -7.05 -13.05 11.02
CA LEU A 679 -7.93 -13.99 10.31
C LEU A 679 -7.12 -14.93 9.39
N SER A 680 -6.03 -14.47 8.80
CA SER A 680 -5.11 -15.31 8.02
C SER A 680 -4.37 -16.31 8.92
N LEU A 681 -3.99 -15.92 10.14
CA LEU A 681 -3.39 -16.82 11.12
C LEU A 681 -4.41 -17.88 11.57
N LEU A 682 -5.65 -17.47 11.83
CA LEU A 682 -6.74 -18.38 12.17
C LEU A 682 -7.07 -19.34 11.00
N PHE A 683 -7.09 -18.81 9.77
CA PHE A 683 -7.23 -19.63 8.56
C PHE A 683 -6.11 -20.65 8.46
N GLY A 684 -4.84 -20.26 8.68
CA GLY A 684 -3.70 -21.18 8.64
C GLY A 684 -3.85 -22.33 9.63
N TRP A 685 -4.29 -22.05 10.86
CA TRP A 685 -4.56 -23.09 11.85
C TRP A 685 -5.69 -24.04 11.42
N LEU A 686 -6.85 -23.48 10.97
CA LEU A 686 -7.99 -24.27 10.49
C LEU A 686 -7.63 -25.11 9.26
N TYR A 687 -6.86 -24.53 8.34
CA TYR A 687 -6.39 -25.18 7.13
C TYR A 687 -5.52 -26.40 7.47
N LEU A 688 -4.50 -26.24 8.30
CA LEU A 688 -3.63 -27.34 8.71
C LEU A 688 -4.41 -28.42 9.46
N TRP A 689 -5.32 -28.06 10.34
CA TRP A 689 -6.18 -29.00 11.04
C TRP A 689 -7.05 -29.86 10.11
N THR A 690 -7.59 -29.26 9.05
CA THR A 690 -8.53 -29.95 8.15
C THR A 690 -7.86 -30.65 6.97
N VAL A 691 -6.67 -30.23 6.55
CA VAL A 691 -6.04 -30.64 5.29
C VAL A 691 -4.70 -31.36 5.51
N ALA A 692 -3.89 -30.96 6.50
CA ALA A 692 -2.55 -31.51 6.68
C ALA A 692 -2.60 -32.97 7.12
N PRO A 693 -1.96 -33.90 6.37
CA PRO A 693 -2.12 -35.35 6.61
C PRO A 693 -1.50 -35.82 7.92
N ASN A 694 -0.49 -35.12 8.42
CA ASN A 694 0.25 -35.50 9.64
C ASN A 694 -0.05 -34.53 10.81
N TRP A 695 -1.16 -33.81 10.76
CA TRP A 695 -1.58 -32.93 11.84
C TRP A 695 -2.00 -33.75 13.05
N GLN A 696 -1.34 -33.56 14.21
CA GLN A 696 -1.65 -34.23 15.46
C GLN A 696 -2.16 -33.21 16.47
N VAL A 697 -3.34 -33.47 17.01
CA VAL A 697 -3.87 -32.71 18.15
C VAL A 697 -3.51 -33.49 19.42
N PRO A 698 -2.83 -32.87 20.38
CA PRO A 698 -2.50 -33.53 21.65
C PRO A 698 -3.76 -33.94 22.42
N ASP A 699 -3.71 -35.10 23.14
CA ASP A 699 -4.81 -35.59 23.97
C ASP A 699 -5.19 -34.64 25.12
N HIS A 700 -4.27 -33.77 25.51
CA HIS A 700 -4.48 -32.79 26.57
C HIS A 700 -4.23 -31.35 25.99
N PRO A 701 -4.97 -30.33 26.47
CA PRO A 701 -4.72 -28.98 26.09
C PRO A 701 -3.24 -28.60 26.31
N PRO A 702 -2.50 -28.17 25.31
CA PRO A 702 -1.07 -27.89 25.43
C PRO A 702 -0.78 -26.69 26.33
N VAL A 703 -1.83 -25.97 26.73
CA VAL A 703 -1.76 -24.71 27.51
C VAL A 703 -2.71 -24.76 28.68
N HIS A 704 -2.31 -24.24 29.84
CA HIS A 704 -3.13 -24.19 31.04
C HIS A 704 -4.40 -23.38 30.85
N TRP A 705 -5.55 -24.03 30.64
CA TRP A 705 -6.84 -23.37 30.33
C TRP A 705 -7.32 -22.39 31.41
N LEU A 706 -7.13 -22.75 32.71
CA LEU A 706 -7.46 -21.88 33.86
C LEU A 706 -6.60 -20.60 33.88
N GLY A 707 -5.32 -20.73 33.52
CA GLY A 707 -4.40 -19.61 33.39
C GLY A 707 -4.84 -18.64 32.26
N LEU A 708 -5.20 -19.19 31.10
CA LEU A 708 -5.76 -18.41 30.00
C LEU A 708 -7.10 -17.76 30.40
N LEU A 709 -8.01 -18.50 31.03
CA LEU A 709 -9.31 -17.99 31.47
C LEU A 709 -9.14 -16.82 32.46
N SER A 710 -8.26 -16.95 33.44
CA SER A 710 -7.97 -15.89 34.43
C SER A 710 -7.35 -14.65 33.77
N SER A 711 -6.42 -14.88 32.87
CA SER A 711 -5.78 -13.82 32.05
C SER A 711 -6.83 -13.06 31.21
N GLY A 712 -7.73 -13.77 30.50
CA GLY A 712 -8.83 -13.20 29.73
C GLY A 712 -9.84 -12.43 30.60
N GLY A 713 -10.09 -12.90 31.82
CA GLY A 713 -10.92 -12.18 32.80
C GLY A 713 -10.35 -10.82 33.17
N LEU A 714 -9.03 -10.72 33.43
CA LEU A 714 -8.35 -9.47 33.70
C LEU A 714 -8.34 -8.52 32.52
N LEU A 715 -8.11 -9.05 31.32
CA LEU A 715 -8.16 -8.27 30.08
C LEU A 715 -9.56 -7.67 29.86
N THR A 716 -10.59 -8.47 30.06
CA THR A 716 -11.99 -8.06 29.94
C THR A 716 -12.35 -7.02 31.01
N ALA A 717 -11.91 -7.21 32.27
CA ALA A 717 -12.09 -6.24 33.35
C ALA A 717 -11.42 -4.89 33.02
N SER A 718 -10.21 -4.92 32.47
CA SER A 718 -9.50 -3.73 32.01
C SER A 718 -10.29 -2.98 30.94
N LEU A 719 -10.84 -3.67 29.94
CA LEU A 719 -11.69 -3.08 28.91
C LEU A 719 -12.98 -2.47 29.50
N PHE A 720 -13.65 -3.19 30.43
CA PHE A 720 -14.83 -2.65 31.12
C PHE A 720 -14.52 -1.37 31.90
N TRP A 721 -13.38 -1.34 32.59
CA TRP A 721 -12.93 -0.15 33.31
C TRP A 721 -12.61 1.00 32.35
N PHE A 722 -11.91 0.71 31.23
CA PHE A 722 -11.62 1.70 30.20
C PHE A 722 -12.90 2.32 29.62
N ASN A 723 -13.91 1.48 29.33
CA ASN A 723 -15.22 1.94 28.84
C ASN A 723 -15.91 2.90 29.82
N ARG A 724 -15.73 2.72 31.14
CA ARG A 724 -16.23 3.68 32.16
C ARG A 724 -15.47 5.00 32.11
N VAL A 725 -14.16 4.98 31.87
CA VAL A 725 -13.35 6.20 31.68
C VAL A 725 -13.85 6.99 30.48
N ILE A 726 -14.04 6.31 29.32
CA ILE A 726 -14.57 6.95 28.11
C ILE A 726 -15.97 7.55 28.33
N LYS A 727 -16.86 6.83 29.00
CA LYS A 727 -18.19 7.36 29.33
C LYS A 727 -18.15 8.62 30.23
N ARG A 728 -17.21 8.69 31.20
CA ARG A 728 -17.00 9.86 32.02
C ARG A 728 -16.47 11.04 31.20
N LEU A 729 -15.49 10.77 30.35
CA LEU A 729 -14.90 11.79 29.48
C LEU A 729 -15.96 12.43 28.55
N ARG A 730 -16.86 11.60 27.98
CA ARG A 730 -17.97 12.08 27.12
C ARG A 730 -19.04 12.88 27.85
N ARG A 731 -19.12 12.80 29.19
CA ARG A 731 -20.05 13.56 30.05
C ARG A 731 -19.37 14.78 30.67
N ASP A 732 -18.21 15.16 30.15
CA ASP A 732 -17.39 16.28 30.67
C ASP A 732 -17.05 16.17 32.17
N ILE A 733 -16.99 14.94 32.69
CA ILE A 733 -16.60 14.66 34.06
C ILE A 733 -15.09 14.40 34.09
N ALA A 734 -14.29 15.44 34.29
CA ALA A 734 -12.82 15.39 34.23
C ALA A 734 -12.12 14.96 35.51
N THR A 735 -12.81 14.95 36.64
CA THR A 735 -12.16 14.75 37.92
C THR A 735 -11.55 13.36 38.06
N HIS A 736 -10.22 13.33 38.28
CA HIS A 736 -9.45 12.12 38.64
C HIS A 736 -9.44 10.96 37.61
N LEU A 737 -9.43 11.23 36.30
CA LEU A 737 -9.36 10.17 35.28
C LEU A 737 -7.98 9.53 35.18
N GLN A 738 -6.90 10.26 35.47
CA GLN A 738 -5.52 9.72 35.37
C GLN A 738 -5.28 8.49 36.27
N PRO A 739 -5.69 8.45 37.55
CA PRO A 739 -5.55 7.25 38.39
C PRO A 739 -6.27 6.02 37.84
N HIS A 740 -7.40 6.22 37.15
CA HIS A 740 -8.10 5.12 36.50
C HIS A 740 -7.28 4.53 35.35
N LEU A 741 -6.56 5.36 34.53
CA LEU A 741 -5.68 4.86 33.47
C LEU A 741 -4.50 4.09 34.05
N TRP A 742 -3.91 4.53 35.18
CA TRP A 742 -2.88 3.76 35.88
C TRP A 742 -3.41 2.42 36.39
N GLY A 743 -4.63 2.38 36.95
CA GLY A 743 -5.29 1.14 37.41
C GLY A 743 -5.52 0.16 36.24
N ILE A 744 -5.99 0.66 35.08
CA ILE A 744 -6.17 -0.12 33.86
C ILE A 744 -4.81 -0.68 33.36
N SER A 745 -3.77 0.16 33.37
CA SER A 745 -2.41 -0.27 33.01
C SER A 745 -1.90 -1.37 33.95
N GLY A 746 -2.17 -1.27 35.26
CA GLY A 746 -1.79 -2.28 36.26
C GLY A 746 -2.49 -3.61 36.03
N LEU A 747 -3.82 -3.62 35.80
CA LEU A 747 -4.55 -4.84 35.47
C LEU A 747 -4.08 -5.43 34.13
N GLY A 748 -3.87 -4.60 33.11
CA GLY A 748 -3.35 -5.04 31.82
C GLY A 748 -1.94 -5.61 31.91
N PHE A 749 -1.07 -5.04 32.76
CA PHE A 749 0.25 -5.61 33.03
C PHE A 749 0.16 -6.95 33.77
N THR A 750 -0.73 -7.08 34.76
CA THR A 750 -0.98 -8.36 35.45
C THR A 750 -1.49 -9.43 34.47
N HIS A 751 -2.44 -9.06 33.58
CA HIS A 751 -2.87 -9.92 32.48
C HIS A 751 -1.67 -10.40 31.64
N LEU A 752 -0.80 -9.47 31.20
CA LEU A 752 0.37 -9.76 30.37
C LEU A 752 1.35 -10.71 31.08
N VAL A 753 1.62 -10.48 32.37
CA VAL A 753 2.50 -11.35 33.17
C VAL A 753 1.92 -12.77 33.26
N ILE A 754 0.63 -12.92 33.52
CA ILE A 754 -0.03 -14.23 33.57
C ILE A 754 0.01 -14.89 32.19
N LEU A 755 -0.27 -14.16 31.11
CA LEU A 755 -0.25 -14.70 29.75
C LEU A 755 1.15 -15.21 29.35
N VAL A 756 2.20 -14.44 29.66
CA VAL A 756 3.60 -14.87 29.47
C VAL A 756 3.93 -16.06 30.34
N GLY A 757 3.49 -16.05 31.61
CA GLY A 757 3.65 -17.21 32.51
C GLY A 757 2.98 -18.49 32.00
N VAL A 758 1.78 -18.36 31.46
CA VAL A 758 1.05 -19.50 30.83
C VAL A 758 1.80 -20.02 29.60
N TRP A 759 2.35 -19.14 28.76
CA TRP A 759 3.15 -19.54 27.60
C TRP A 759 4.45 -20.23 28.03
N LEU A 760 5.20 -19.68 28.98
CA LEU A 760 6.46 -20.24 29.45
C LEU A 760 6.29 -21.57 30.23
N SER A 761 5.14 -21.78 30.87
CA SER A 761 4.80 -23.01 31.59
C SER A 761 4.03 -24.04 30.76
N SER A 762 3.79 -23.74 29.49
CA SER A 762 3.12 -24.67 28.57
C SER A 762 4.03 -25.80 28.14
N ASN A 763 3.42 -26.92 27.74
CA ASN A 763 4.13 -28.08 27.17
C ASN A 763 4.29 -27.97 25.65
N LEU A 764 4.23 -26.75 25.10
CA LEU A 764 4.40 -26.49 23.66
C LEU A 764 5.83 -26.79 23.23
N ALA A 765 5.97 -27.57 22.18
CA ALA A 765 7.22 -27.88 21.50
C ALA A 765 7.15 -27.33 20.03
N PRO A 766 7.29 -26.02 19.83
CA PRO A 766 7.01 -25.40 18.52
C PRO A 766 7.97 -25.81 17.40
N GLN A 767 9.07 -26.49 17.72
CA GLN A 767 10.00 -27.05 16.74
C GLN A 767 9.63 -28.47 16.33
N ASP A 768 8.81 -29.15 17.09
CA ASP A 768 8.48 -30.56 16.85
C ASP A 768 7.25 -30.73 15.96
N THR A 769 6.21 -29.91 16.18
CA THR A 769 4.96 -29.99 15.41
C THR A 769 4.44 -28.65 14.93
N ALA A 770 3.79 -28.64 13.76
CA ALA A 770 3.13 -27.45 13.22
C ALA A 770 1.98 -26.98 14.13
N HIS A 771 1.28 -27.87 14.81
CA HIS A 771 0.25 -27.54 15.78
C HIS A 771 0.80 -26.61 16.88
N ASP A 772 1.87 -27.01 17.55
CA ASP A 772 2.45 -26.24 18.64
C ASP A 772 3.12 -24.95 18.15
N ALA A 773 3.67 -24.99 16.92
CA ALA A 773 4.23 -23.81 16.27
C ALA A 773 3.16 -22.73 16.04
N VAL A 774 1.99 -23.08 15.48
CA VAL A 774 0.92 -22.10 15.20
C VAL A 774 0.32 -21.57 16.51
N ILE A 775 0.09 -22.41 17.52
CA ILE A 775 -0.40 -21.95 18.84
C ILE A 775 0.62 -20.99 19.48
N THR A 776 1.91 -21.28 19.38
CA THR A 776 2.95 -20.40 19.88
C THR A 776 2.88 -19.03 19.20
N VAL A 777 2.72 -18.98 17.88
CA VAL A 777 2.55 -17.71 17.13
C VAL A 777 1.28 -16.97 17.56
N MET A 778 0.15 -17.67 17.78
CA MET A 778 -1.09 -17.06 18.29
C MET A 778 -0.90 -16.42 19.67
N LEU A 779 -0.19 -17.11 20.57
CA LEU A 779 0.10 -16.58 21.91
C LEU A 779 1.06 -15.39 21.85
N LEU A 780 2.11 -15.44 21.03
CA LEU A 780 3.05 -14.33 20.82
C LEU A 780 2.36 -13.12 20.19
N TYR A 781 1.47 -13.35 19.23
CA TYR A 781 0.61 -12.30 18.67
C TYR A 781 -0.20 -11.60 19.77
N GLN A 782 -0.85 -12.39 20.64
CA GLN A 782 -1.66 -11.86 21.74
C GLN A 782 -0.80 -11.11 22.79
N ILE A 783 0.37 -11.65 23.13
CA ILE A 783 1.33 -11.02 24.06
C ILE A 783 1.74 -9.65 23.52
N LEU A 784 2.11 -9.56 22.22
CA LEU A 784 2.50 -8.30 21.58
C LEU A 784 1.37 -7.27 21.61
N HIS A 785 0.15 -7.65 21.24
CA HIS A 785 -1.00 -6.76 21.21
C HIS A 785 -1.41 -6.28 22.61
N SER A 786 -1.31 -7.16 23.62
CA SER A 786 -1.53 -6.80 25.01
C SER A 786 -0.46 -5.87 25.56
N ALA A 787 0.80 -6.09 25.22
CA ALA A 787 1.90 -5.20 25.59
C ALA A 787 1.70 -3.80 25.00
N LEU A 788 1.32 -3.72 23.72
CA LEU A 788 1.01 -2.44 23.06
C LEU A 788 -0.19 -1.75 23.71
N ALA A 789 -1.25 -2.46 24.10
CA ALA A 789 -2.40 -1.92 24.82
C ALA A 789 -1.97 -1.26 26.15
N VAL A 790 -1.09 -1.93 26.90
CA VAL A 790 -0.55 -1.40 28.18
C VAL A 790 0.32 -0.17 27.90
N ILE A 791 1.27 -0.23 26.95
CA ILE A 791 2.16 0.89 26.59
C ILE A 791 1.34 2.11 26.18
N MET A 792 0.36 1.94 25.30
CA MET A 792 -0.52 3.03 24.86
C MET A 792 -1.30 3.65 26.04
N THR A 793 -1.77 2.82 26.98
CA THR A 793 -2.51 3.32 28.17
C THR A 793 -1.60 4.06 29.14
N VAL A 794 -0.37 3.57 29.37
CA VAL A 794 0.66 4.28 30.15
C VAL A 794 0.97 5.65 29.51
N LEU A 795 1.18 5.68 28.18
CA LEU A 795 1.41 6.94 27.47
C LEU A 795 0.25 7.92 27.67
N GLN A 796 -1.00 7.45 27.61
CA GLN A 796 -2.18 8.28 27.85
C GLN A 796 -2.25 8.77 29.30
N ALA A 797 -1.91 7.95 30.27
CA ALA A 797 -1.87 8.35 31.68
C ALA A 797 -0.82 9.46 31.93
N LEU A 798 0.37 9.33 31.31
CA LEU A 798 1.44 10.34 31.37
C LEU A 798 1.02 11.66 30.69
N ARG A 799 0.38 11.59 29.52
CA ARG A 799 -0.11 12.76 28.78
C ARG A 799 -1.25 13.48 29.53
N MET A 800 -2.16 12.71 30.15
CA MET A 800 -3.23 13.24 30.97
C MET A 800 -2.69 13.97 32.23
N GLY A 801 -1.66 13.43 32.89
CA GLY A 801 -0.99 14.07 34.01
C GLY A 801 -0.29 15.39 33.66
N ARG A 802 -0.01 15.62 32.35
CA ARG A 802 0.55 16.86 31.82
C ARG A 802 -0.48 17.78 31.15
N ASN A 803 -1.76 17.52 31.35
CA ASN A 803 -2.88 18.24 30.72
C ASN A 803 -2.85 18.29 29.19
N TYR A 804 -2.21 17.32 28.52
CA TYR A 804 -2.27 17.19 27.05
C TYR A 804 -3.56 16.52 26.60
N VAL A 805 -4.12 15.66 27.43
CA VAL A 805 -5.35 14.90 27.22
C VAL A 805 -6.32 15.18 28.35
N GLY A 806 -7.59 15.33 28.03
CA GLY A 806 -8.64 15.63 28.99
C GLY A 806 -9.96 15.98 28.29
N ILE A 807 -10.86 16.71 28.96
CA ILE A 807 -12.13 17.15 28.36
C ILE A 807 -11.90 18.02 27.12
N HIS A 808 -10.87 18.87 27.16
CA HIS A 808 -10.50 19.75 26.05
C HIS A 808 -9.84 19.03 24.85
N ALA A 809 -9.42 17.76 25.02
CA ALA A 809 -8.85 16.91 23.98
C ALA A 809 -9.25 15.44 24.21
N PRO A 810 -10.53 15.08 23.99
CA PRO A 810 -11.09 13.80 24.42
C PRO A 810 -10.82 12.65 23.45
N TYR A 811 -10.32 12.90 22.25
CA TYR A 811 -10.32 11.89 21.20
C TYR A 811 -9.25 10.80 21.39
N GLU A 812 -8.06 11.13 21.92
CA GLU A 812 -6.95 10.18 22.03
C GLU A 812 -7.30 8.94 22.88
N PRO A 813 -7.95 9.04 24.05
CA PRO A 813 -8.38 7.87 24.80
C PRO A 813 -9.37 6.96 24.02
N ASN A 814 -10.21 7.53 23.13
CA ASN A 814 -11.06 6.72 22.26
C ASN A 814 -10.24 5.85 21.28
N VAL A 815 -9.11 6.37 20.79
CA VAL A 815 -8.18 5.63 19.92
C VAL A 815 -7.62 4.41 20.66
N VAL A 816 -7.11 4.61 21.87
CA VAL A 816 -6.54 3.52 22.71
C VAL A 816 -7.62 2.50 23.09
N GLN A 817 -8.83 2.95 23.43
CA GLN A 817 -9.95 2.06 23.74
C GLN A 817 -10.29 1.12 22.59
N ARG A 818 -10.18 1.52 21.30
CA ARG A 818 -10.42 0.64 20.16
C ARG A 818 -9.40 -0.49 20.11
N TRP A 819 -8.15 -0.20 20.44
CA TRP A 819 -7.11 -1.22 20.53
C TRP A 819 -7.43 -2.26 21.62
N TRP A 820 -7.90 -1.83 22.79
CA TRP A 820 -8.34 -2.74 23.87
C TRP A 820 -9.52 -3.63 23.43
N VAL A 821 -10.50 -3.08 22.72
CA VAL A 821 -11.64 -3.86 22.20
C VAL A 821 -11.13 -4.95 21.27
N TYR A 822 -10.24 -4.59 20.35
CA TYR A 822 -9.65 -5.53 19.39
C TYR A 822 -8.85 -6.63 20.09
N THR A 823 -7.92 -6.25 20.97
CA THR A 823 -7.06 -7.19 21.73
C THR A 823 -7.88 -8.16 22.58
N THR A 824 -8.98 -7.67 23.19
CA THR A 824 -9.88 -8.54 23.97
C THR A 824 -10.65 -9.52 23.05
N GLY A 825 -11.12 -9.04 21.90
CA GLY A 825 -11.82 -9.88 20.92
C GLY A 825 -10.93 -11.00 20.38
N THR A 826 -9.71 -10.68 19.95
CA THR A 826 -8.75 -11.67 19.44
C THR A 826 -8.33 -12.66 20.53
N PHE A 827 -8.17 -12.21 21.77
CA PHE A 827 -7.88 -13.10 22.90
C PHE A 827 -8.94 -14.19 23.06
N TRP A 828 -10.21 -13.82 23.08
CA TRP A 828 -11.29 -14.80 23.27
C TRP A 828 -11.48 -15.72 22.06
N LEU A 829 -11.15 -15.24 20.85
CA LEU A 829 -11.11 -16.10 19.66
C LEU A 829 -9.97 -17.13 19.76
N ILE A 830 -8.78 -16.72 20.18
CA ILE A 830 -7.65 -17.66 20.44
C ILE A 830 -8.04 -18.68 21.52
N TYR A 831 -8.64 -18.22 22.62
CA TYR A 831 -9.12 -19.13 23.67
C TYR A 831 -10.12 -20.18 23.15
N ALA A 832 -11.07 -19.72 22.34
CA ALA A 832 -12.07 -20.61 21.73
C ALA A 832 -11.42 -21.66 20.80
N VAL A 833 -10.47 -21.23 19.97
CA VAL A 833 -9.79 -22.11 19.00
C VAL A 833 -8.84 -23.09 19.70
N VAL A 834 -8.05 -22.61 20.65
CA VAL A 834 -7.00 -23.44 21.30
C VAL A 834 -7.58 -24.37 22.36
N ILE A 835 -8.63 -23.94 23.07
CA ILE A 835 -9.17 -24.67 24.22
C ILE A 835 -10.54 -25.32 23.93
N LEU A 836 -11.51 -24.53 23.42
CA LEU A 836 -12.90 -25.03 23.33
C LEU A 836 -13.08 -25.97 22.13
N LEU A 837 -12.56 -25.61 20.98
CA LEU A 837 -12.83 -26.32 19.72
C LEU A 837 -12.26 -27.78 19.74
N PRO A 838 -11.00 -28.02 20.17
CA PRO A 838 -10.48 -29.39 20.30
C PRO A 838 -11.24 -30.25 21.30
N ASN A 839 -11.65 -29.65 22.44
CA ASN A 839 -12.42 -30.37 23.45
C ASN A 839 -13.84 -30.74 22.96
N MET A 840 -14.48 -29.90 22.18
CA MET A 840 -15.79 -30.20 21.58
C MET A 840 -15.70 -31.30 20.52
N TRP A 841 -14.63 -31.31 19.72
CA TRP A 841 -14.41 -32.31 18.69
C TRP A 841 -14.17 -33.72 19.29
N ASN A 842 -13.45 -33.80 20.40
CA ASN A 842 -13.21 -35.09 21.12
C ASN A 842 -14.46 -35.61 21.83
N LEU A 843 -15.52 -34.79 21.97
CA LEU A 843 -16.82 -35.15 22.53
C LEU A 843 -17.85 -35.57 21.48
N ALA A 844 -17.62 -35.26 20.21
CA ALA A 844 -18.50 -35.61 19.08
C ALA A 844 -17.98 -36.85 18.34
#